data_d996714a58a832b3d340837f7ea2f20c
#
_entry.id   d996714a58a832b3d340837f7ea2f20c
#
_cell.length_a   1.000
_cell.length_b   1.000
_cell.length_c   1.000
_cell.angle_alpha   90.00
_cell.angle_beta   90.00
_cell.angle_gamma   90.00
#
_symmetry.space_group_name_H-M   'P 1'
#
loop_
_entity.id
_entity.type
_entity.pdbx_description
1 polymer ?
#
loop_
_entity_poly.entity_id
_entity_poly.type
_entity_poly.pdbx_seq_one_letter_code
_entity_poly.pdbx_strand_id
1 'polypeptide(L)'
;MNIFTKIIADALSLPERGVENTLELLEENCTIPFISRYRKERTGGLDEVQVSDIALMREKLMDIEKRKQTIIATIEDLGKMTDELRRRIEQCWNMSELEDIYLPYKPKRRTKADIARQQGLEPLAQLILLQRENDPEGKAERFVKGDVKSAADALQGAKYIIAETINEDEKVRRAVRGVFKREAVITSKVVKTKAEEEGAQKYSDYFDFSEPLRHCSSHRLLAMRRGEKEGFLRVSISADDDVCKEKVRRQYVLGRGECSRLVGEAADDAFKRLLKPSVETEFALSSKQTAEAAAISVFAENLRQLLLAAPLGQKRVMGVDPGFRTGCKVVCLDSQGTLLHFEAIYPHPPKNEREKAARQVSDMVKRYDIEAIAVGNGTASRETSAFLKSIGLNEDIKTFVVSEDGASVYSASEAAREEFPDKDVTVRGAVSIGRRLMDPLAELVKIDPKSIGVGQYQHDVDQGELKKSLDMVVESCVNTVGVNLNTASRHLLMYVSGLNATTAKNIVEYREKNGAFHSRAELKKVQRLGPVAFVQCAGFLRIPGARNPLDDSAVHPESYDIVKRMAADKGCTVRELIDNKEMQKTIRLDQYVSDSVGMPTLTDIMAELKRPGRDPRQEVEAFEFDPRVHEVADLQVGMLLPGIVTNITAFGCFVDVGVHHDGLVHISQLADRYVKDPNEVVKLHQHVVVRVTEVDQRRGRISLSMKE
;
A
#
# COMPACT_ATOMS: atom_id res chain seq x y z
N MET A 1 -3.99 -19.14 -26.53
CA MET A 1 -4.23 -18.96 -25.08
C MET A 1 -2.88 -18.66 -24.42
N ASN A 2 -2.72 -17.48 -23.89
CA ASN A 2 -1.47 -17.05 -23.28
C ASN A 2 -1.26 -17.87 -21.99
N ILE A 3 -0.08 -18.43 -21.76
CA ILE A 3 0.23 -19.21 -20.55
C ILE A 3 -0.05 -18.41 -19.26
N PHE A 4 0.10 -17.09 -19.32
CA PHE A 4 -0.22 -16.17 -18.21
C PHE A 4 -1.69 -16.24 -17.83
N THR A 5 -2.60 -16.31 -18.80
CA THR A 5 -4.05 -16.42 -18.56
C THR A 5 -4.36 -17.57 -17.62
N LYS A 6 -3.83 -18.76 -17.90
CA LYS A 6 -4.08 -19.95 -17.09
C LYS A 6 -3.47 -19.81 -15.68
N ILE A 7 -2.21 -19.39 -15.59
CA ILE A 7 -1.52 -19.24 -14.29
C ILE A 7 -2.25 -18.22 -13.40
N ILE A 8 -2.68 -17.09 -13.97
CA ILE A 8 -3.38 -16.04 -13.24
C ILE A 8 -4.78 -16.50 -12.82
N ALA A 9 -5.52 -17.14 -13.74
CA ALA A 9 -6.86 -17.65 -13.47
C ALA A 9 -6.85 -18.69 -12.33
N ASP A 10 -5.93 -19.64 -12.38
CA ASP A 10 -5.77 -20.67 -11.34
C ASP A 10 -5.37 -20.04 -9.99
N ALA A 11 -4.43 -19.09 -9.99
CA ALA A 11 -3.93 -18.47 -8.76
C ALA A 11 -4.94 -17.56 -8.06
N LEU A 12 -5.74 -16.82 -8.85
CA LEU A 12 -6.74 -15.89 -8.34
C LEU A 12 -8.14 -16.51 -8.25
N SER A 13 -8.30 -17.76 -8.70
CA SER A 13 -9.61 -18.45 -8.78
C SER A 13 -10.63 -17.66 -9.61
N LEU A 14 -10.21 -17.11 -10.74
CA LEU A 14 -11.02 -16.31 -11.64
C LEU A 14 -11.31 -17.05 -12.96
N PRO A 15 -12.42 -16.71 -13.67
CA PRO A 15 -12.71 -17.28 -14.98
C PRO A 15 -11.62 -16.95 -16.00
N GLU A 16 -11.08 -17.95 -16.70
CA GLU A 16 -10.00 -17.79 -17.68
C GLU A 16 -10.32 -16.73 -18.75
N ARG A 17 -11.56 -16.73 -19.29
CA ARG A 17 -11.99 -15.74 -20.29
C ARG A 17 -11.97 -14.30 -19.76
N GLY A 18 -12.34 -14.11 -18.49
CA GLY A 18 -12.28 -12.79 -17.85
C GLY A 18 -10.85 -12.30 -17.71
N VAL A 19 -9.93 -13.19 -17.31
CA VAL A 19 -8.51 -12.90 -17.22
C VAL A 19 -7.91 -12.60 -18.59
N GLU A 20 -8.19 -13.41 -19.61
CA GLU A 20 -7.70 -13.22 -21.00
C GLU A 20 -8.10 -11.84 -21.52
N ASN A 21 -9.38 -11.52 -21.47
CA ASN A 21 -9.89 -10.22 -21.93
C ASN A 21 -9.32 -9.04 -21.14
N THR A 22 -9.06 -9.22 -19.82
CA THR A 22 -8.41 -8.18 -19.01
C THR A 22 -6.96 -7.96 -19.43
N LEU A 23 -6.22 -9.03 -19.71
CA LEU A 23 -4.85 -8.94 -20.21
C LEU A 23 -4.79 -8.22 -21.57
N GLU A 24 -5.70 -8.51 -22.48
CA GLU A 24 -5.82 -7.80 -23.77
C GLU A 24 -6.08 -6.31 -23.57
N LEU A 25 -7.04 -5.96 -22.70
CA LEU A 25 -7.33 -4.54 -22.39
C LEU A 25 -6.14 -3.80 -21.78
N LEU A 26 -5.36 -4.48 -20.92
CA LEU A 26 -4.12 -3.91 -20.37
C LEU A 26 -3.03 -3.73 -21.47
N GLU A 27 -2.97 -4.63 -22.47
CA GLU A 27 -2.08 -4.47 -23.62
C GLU A 27 -2.53 -3.34 -24.54
N GLU A 28 -3.84 -3.08 -24.64
CA GLU A 28 -4.41 -1.90 -25.31
C GLU A 28 -4.15 -0.59 -24.54
N ASN A 29 -3.40 -0.62 -23.42
CA ASN A 29 -3.14 0.48 -22.49
C ASN A 29 -4.41 1.06 -21.85
N CYS A 30 -5.43 0.25 -21.63
CA CYS A 30 -6.57 0.64 -20.81
C CYS A 30 -6.16 0.67 -19.32
N THR A 31 -6.62 1.68 -18.61
CA THR A 31 -6.37 1.82 -17.17
C THR A 31 -7.30 0.91 -16.35
N ILE A 32 -6.87 0.56 -15.13
CA ILE A 32 -7.65 -0.30 -14.23
C ILE A 32 -9.05 0.27 -13.94
N PRO A 33 -9.22 1.56 -13.58
CA PRO A 33 -10.54 2.14 -13.35
C PRO A 33 -11.44 2.11 -14.60
N PHE A 34 -10.87 2.32 -15.78
CA PHE A 34 -11.64 2.26 -17.03
C PHE A 34 -12.11 0.84 -17.35
N ILE A 35 -11.24 -0.16 -17.18
CA ILE A 35 -11.58 -1.57 -17.40
C ILE A 35 -12.71 -1.99 -16.46
N SER A 36 -12.55 -1.78 -15.16
CA SER A 36 -13.50 -2.23 -14.14
C SER A 36 -14.86 -1.54 -14.24
N ARG A 37 -14.91 -0.29 -14.72
CA ARG A 37 -16.15 0.46 -14.80
C ARG A 37 -16.85 0.39 -16.16
N TYR A 38 -16.10 0.46 -17.26
CA TYR A 38 -16.64 0.61 -18.60
C TYR A 38 -16.40 -0.56 -19.56
N ARG A 39 -15.78 -1.65 -19.08
CA ARG A 39 -15.51 -2.86 -19.88
C ARG A 39 -15.97 -4.14 -19.18
N LYS A 40 -17.00 -4.03 -18.31
CA LYS A 40 -17.55 -5.13 -17.51
C LYS A 40 -18.00 -6.33 -18.36
N GLU A 41 -18.60 -6.09 -19.51
CA GLU A 41 -19.03 -7.15 -20.41
C GLU A 41 -17.85 -7.97 -20.97
N ARG A 42 -16.75 -7.29 -21.33
CA ARG A 42 -15.54 -7.98 -21.80
C ARG A 42 -14.91 -8.81 -20.69
N THR A 43 -14.80 -8.27 -19.48
CA THR A 43 -14.15 -8.92 -18.35
C THR A 43 -15.03 -9.95 -17.63
N GLY A 44 -16.33 -10.01 -17.95
CA GLY A 44 -17.28 -10.85 -17.23
C GLY A 44 -17.66 -10.31 -15.85
N GLY A 45 -17.55 -8.99 -15.63
CA GLY A 45 -17.96 -8.30 -14.41
C GLY A 45 -16.87 -8.26 -13.32
N LEU A 46 -15.61 -8.44 -13.68
CA LEU A 46 -14.50 -8.30 -12.73
C LEU A 46 -14.48 -6.90 -12.13
N ASP A 47 -14.31 -6.83 -10.81
CA ASP A 47 -14.19 -5.60 -10.06
C ASP A 47 -12.78 -4.99 -10.14
N GLU A 48 -12.61 -3.81 -9.58
CA GLU A 48 -11.34 -3.07 -9.64
C GLU A 48 -10.20 -3.79 -8.91
N VAL A 49 -10.51 -4.49 -7.81
CA VAL A 49 -9.51 -5.26 -7.04
C VAL A 49 -9.03 -6.44 -7.87
N GLN A 50 -9.95 -7.20 -8.46
CA GLN A 50 -9.64 -8.34 -9.31
C GLN A 50 -8.82 -7.93 -10.55
N VAL A 51 -9.18 -6.82 -11.20
CA VAL A 51 -8.42 -6.28 -12.34
C VAL A 51 -7.02 -5.83 -11.92
N SER A 52 -6.89 -5.20 -10.75
CA SER A 52 -5.60 -4.81 -10.16
C SER A 52 -4.72 -6.03 -9.85
N ASP A 53 -5.29 -7.08 -9.25
CA ASP A 53 -4.58 -8.31 -8.93
C ASP A 53 -4.07 -9.01 -10.19
N ILE A 54 -4.87 -9.04 -11.27
CA ILE A 54 -4.45 -9.55 -12.59
C ILE A 54 -3.26 -8.74 -13.11
N ALA A 55 -3.32 -7.41 -13.05
CA ALA A 55 -2.25 -6.54 -13.52
C ALA A 55 -0.94 -6.75 -12.73
N LEU A 56 -1.02 -6.83 -11.39
CA LEU A 56 0.13 -7.09 -10.53
C LEU A 56 0.73 -8.49 -10.77
N MET A 57 -0.12 -9.49 -10.99
CA MET A 57 0.36 -10.84 -11.27
C MET A 57 0.99 -10.97 -12.63
N ARG A 58 0.45 -10.27 -13.65
CA ARG A 58 1.06 -10.14 -14.98
C ARG A 58 2.49 -9.59 -14.88
N GLU A 59 2.71 -8.52 -14.13
CA GLU A 59 4.05 -7.94 -13.92
C GLU A 59 5.01 -8.95 -13.30
N LYS A 60 4.60 -9.65 -12.24
CA LYS A 60 5.43 -10.70 -11.62
C LYS A 60 5.80 -11.81 -12.59
N LEU A 61 4.87 -12.25 -13.43
CA LEU A 61 5.13 -13.26 -14.45
C LEU A 61 6.06 -12.74 -15.56
N MET A 62 5.92 -11.47 -15.95
CA MET A 62 6.84 -10.82 -16.89
C MET A 62 8.26 -10.75 -16.34
N ASP A 63 8.43 -10.47 -15.05
CA ASP A 63 9.75 -10.47 -14.40
C ASP A 63 10.37 -11.86 -14.37
N ILE A 64 9.57 -12.91 -14.08
CA ILE A 64 10.03 -14.30 -14.17
C ILE A 64 10.42 -14.63 -15.60
N GLU A 65 9.63 -14.26 -16.59
CA GLU A 65 9.93 -14.52 -18.01
C GLU A 65 11.22 -13.84 -18.44
N LYS A 66 11.41 -12.56 -18.09
CA LYS A 66 12.66 -11.83 -18.33
C LYS A 66 13.85 -12.51 -17.66
N ARG A 67 13.65 -13.04 -16.44
CA ARG A 67 14.69 -13.78 -15.72
C ARG A 67 15.04 -15.10 -16.43
N LYS A 68 14.05 -15.86 -16.92
CA LYS A 68 14.25 -17.07 -17.73
C LYS A 68 15.12 -16.77 -18.95
N GLN A 69 14.81 -15.73 -19.71
CA GLN A 69 15.57 -15.33 -20.88
C GLN A 69 17.05 -15.06 -20.54
N THR A 70 17.30 -14.35 -19.43
CA THR A 70 18.67 -14.09 -18.96
C THR A 70 19.39 -15.38 -18.59
N ILE A 71 18.72 -16.31 -17.94
CA ILE A 71 19.29 -17.61 -17.52
C ILE A 71 19.60 -18.47 -18.75
N ILE A 72 18.65 -18.56 -19.70
CA ILE A 72 18.83 -19.31 -20.94
C ILE A 72 20.07 -18.79 -21.69
N ALA A 73 20.13 -17.49 -21.93
CA ALA A 73 21.27 -16.88 -22.61
C ALA A 73 22.60 -17.19 -21.92
N THR A 74 22.66 -17.07 -20.57
CA THR A 74 23.89 -17.36 -19.82
C THR A 74 24.33 -18.81 -19.94
N ILE A 75 23.40 -19.77 -19.89
CA ILE A 75 23.71 -21.20 -19.99
C ILE A 75 24.12 -21.58 -21.43
N GLU A 76 23.51 -20.94 -22.43
CA GLU A 76 23.91 -21.09 -23.85
C GLU A 76 25.32 -20.59 -24.10
N ASP A 77 25.66 -19.40 -23.60
CA ASP A 77 27.02 -18.83 -23.69
C ASP A 77 28.07 -19.75 -23.06
N LEU A 78 27.69 -20.49 -21.99
CA LEU A 78 28.54 -21.50 -21.38
C LEU A 78 28.62 -22.83 -22.17
N GLY A 79 27.84 -22.97 -23.23
CA GLY A 79 27.77 -24.21 -24.02
C GLY A 79 27.20 -25.42 -23.28
N LYS A 80 26.41 -25.17 -22.21
CA LYS A 80 25.85 -26.23 -21.31
C LYS A 80 24.34 -26.40 -21.46
N MET A 81 23.70 -25.71 -22.41
CA MET A 81 22.26 -25.83 -22.63
C MET A 81 21.92 -27.18 -23.27
N THR A 82 20.91 -27.86 -22.73
CA THR A 82 20.29 -29.06 -23.29
C THR A 82 18.79 -28.80 -23.51
N ASP A 83 18.16 -29.58 -24.40
CA ASP A 83 16.72 -29.47 -24.68
C ASP A 83 15.87 -29.76 -23.44
N GLU A 84 16.32 -30.66 -22.58
CA GLU A 84 15.64 -31.00 -21.32
C GLU A 84 15.72 -29.83 -20.34
N LEU A 85 16.93 -29.24 -20.16
CA LEU A 85 17.15 -28.08 -19.27
C LEU A 85 16.36 -26.88 -19.75
N ARG A 86 16.35 -26.62 -21.06
CA ARG A 86 15.53 -25.54 -21.65
C ARG A 86 14.06 -25.71 -21.32
N ARG A 87 13.48 -26.88 -21.55
CA ARG A 87 12.09 -27.18 -21.22
C ARG A 87 11.77 -27.00 -19.73
N ARG A 88 12.67 -27.42 -18.86
CA ARG A 88 12.53 -27.24 -17.40
C ARG A 88 12.49 -25.76 -17.01
N ILE A 89 13.37 -24.93 -17.58
CA ILE A 89 13.42 -23.48 -17.35
C ILE A 89 12.14 -22.83 -17.87
N GLU A 90 11.72 -23.14 -19.09
CA GLU A 90 10.51 -22.59 -19.73
C GLU A 90 9.24 -22.92 -18.95
N GLN A 91 9.13 -24.11 -18.39
CA GLN A 91 7.97 -24.55 -17.61
C GLN A 91 7.97 -24.06 -16.16
N CYS A 92 9.09 -23.55 -15.64
CA CYS A 92 9.20 -23.10 -14.26
C CYS A 92 8.63 -21.67 -14.11
N TRP A 93 7.64 -21.48 -13.24
CA TRP A 93 7.01 -20.20 -12.92
C TRP A 93 7.18 -19.83 -11.42
N ASN A 94 8.14 -20.42 -10.76
CA ASN A 94 8.53 -20.09 -9.39
C ASN A 94 9.97 -19.57 -9.38
N MET A 95 10.17 -18.34 -8.89
CA MET A 95 11.48 -17.69 -8.91
C MET A 95 12.53 -18.47 -8.10
N SER A 96 12.18 -19.01 -6.93
CA SER A 96 13.12 -19.77 -6.11
C SER A 96 13.54 -21.09 -6.77
N GLU A 97 12.60 -21.78 -7.42
CA GLU A 97 12.90 -23.02 -8.16
C GLU A 97 13.73 -22.71 -9.42
N LEU A 98 13.44 -21.60 -10.09
CA LEU A 98 14.20 -21.13 -11.25
C LEU A 98 15.66 -20.82 -10.90
N GLU A 99 15.88 -20.15 -9.76
CA GLU A 99 17.23 -19.88 -9.26
C GLU A 99 17.97 -21.16 -8.84
N ASP A 100 17.27 -22.18 -8.33
CA ASP A 100 17.89 -23.49 -8.03
C ASP A 100 18.32 -24.21 -9.30
N ILE A 101 17.49 -24.22 -10.36
CA ILE A 101 17.86 -24.79 -11.67
C ILE A 101 19.10 -24.08 -12.23
N TYR A 102 19.20 -22.76 -12.03
CA TYR A 102 20.31 -21.96 -12.52
C TYR A 102 21.58 -22.08 -11.68
N LEU A 103 21.48 -22.46 -10.38
CA LEU A 103 22.60 -22.41 -9.42
C LEU A 103 23.88 -23.15 -9.87
N PRO A 104 23.82 -24.34 -10.50
CA PRO A 104 25.00 -25.04 -11.01
C PRO A 104 25.73 -24.30 -12.15
N TYR A 105 25.02 -23.44 -12.88
CA TYR A 105 25.51 -22.72 -14.05
C TYR A 105 25.87 -21.26 -13.76
N LYS A 106 25.48 -20.77 -12.59
CA LYS A 106 25.70 -19.38 -12.20
C LYS A 106 27.20 -19.08 -12.10
N PRO A 107 27.72 -18.02 -12.77
CA PRO A 107 29.10 -17.61 -12.63
C PRO A 107 29.45 -17.36 -11.14
N LYS A 108 30.44 -18.08 -10.65
CA LYS A 108 30.87 -18.00 -9.24
C LYS A 108 32.22 -17.36 -9.14
N ARG A 109 32.53 -16.77 -7.99
CA ARG A 109 33.91 -16.47 -7.62
C ARG A 109 34.64 -17.81 -7.33
N ARG A 110 35.96 -17.84 -7.51
CA ARG A 110 36.79 -19.02 -7.28
C ARG A 110 36.46 -19.69 -5.92
N THR A 111 35.82 -20.85 -5.97
CA THR A 111 35.38 -21.61 -4.79
C THR A 111 36.45 -22.59 -4.34
N LYS A 112 36.35 -23.15 -3.11
CA LYS A 112 37.21 -24.24 -2.65
C LYS A 112 37.07 -25.48 -3.53
N ALA A 113 35.87 -25.74 -4.03
CA ALA A 113 35.59 -26.84 -4.95
C ALA A 113 36.25 -26.62 -6.31
N ASP A 114 36.25 -25.38 -6.85
CA ASP A 114 36.94 -25.05 -8.11
C ASP A 114 38.45 -25.27 -7.99
N ILE A 115 39.03 -24.85 -6.86
CA ILE A 115 40.44 -25.11 -6.59
C ILE A 115 40.70 -26.61 -6.61
N ALA A 116 39.89 -27.41 -5.93
CA ALA A 116 40.02 -28.86 -5.87
C ALA A 116 39.83 -29.52 -7.26
N ARG A 117 38.91 -29.02 -8.09
CA ARG A 117 38.77 -29.46 -9.49
C ARG A 117 40.00 -29.15 -10.32
N GLN A 118 40.59 -27.96 -10.18
CA GLN A 118 41.84 -27.57 -10.88
C GLN A 118 43.02 -28.44 -10.43
N GLN A 119 43.01 -28.94 -9.19
CA GLN A 119 43.99 -29.92 -8.67
C GLN A 119 43.74 -31.35 -9.18
N GLY A 120 42.67 -31.59 -9.95
CA GLY A 120 42.33 -32.87 -10.54
C GLY A 120 41.66 -33.85 -9.57
N LEU A 121 40.98 -33.35 -8.52
CA LEU A 121 40.37 -34.18 -7.47
C LEU A 121 38.91 -34.59 -7.80
N GLU A 122 38.36 -34.19 -8.93
CA GLU A 122 37.00 -34.57 -9.37
C GLU A 122 36.77 -36.08 -9.44
N PRO A 123 37.71 -36.91 -10.04
CA PRO A 123 37.52 -38.36 -10.06
C PRO A 123 37.53 -39.00 -8.67
N LEU A 124 38.29 -38.46 -7.70
CA LEU A 124 38.27 -38.91 -6.33
C LEU A 124 36.92 -38.59 -5.65
N ALA A 125 36.39 -37.40 -5.87
CA ALA A 125 35.09 -37.01 -5.37
C ALA A 125 33.97 -37.92 -5.89
N GLN A 126 33.99 -38.26 -7.19
CA GLN A 126 33.03 -39.17 -7.82
C GLN A 126 33.15 -40.60 -7.23
N LEU A 127 34.37 -41.10 -7.03
CA LEU A 127 34.63 -42.40 -6.40
C LEU A 127 34.02 -42.45 -4.98
N ILE A 128 34.22 -41.41 -4.19
CA ILE A 128 33.68 -41.31 -2.83
C ILE A 128 32.15 -41.23 -2.86
N LEU A 129 31.56 -40.48 -3.79
CA LEU A 129 30.10 -40.37 -3.95
C LEU A 129 29.44 -41.71 -4.29
N LEU A 130 30.11 -42.60 -5.04
CA LEU A 130 29.60 -43.93 -5.35
C LEU A 130 29.49 -44.84 -4.11
N GLN A 131 30.25 -44.54 -3.04
CA GLN A 131 30.23 -45.23 -1.73
C GLN A 131 30.45 -46.76 -1.82
N ARG A 132 31.22 -47.20 -2.82
CA ARG A 132 31.55 -48.61 -3.06
C ARG A 132 32.98 -49.00 -2.68
N GLU A 133 33.81 -47.97 -2.49
CA GLU A 133 35.22 -48.16 -2.14
C GLU A 133 35.40 -48.32 -0.61
N ASN A 134 36.18 -49.31 -0.20
CA ASN A 134 36.43 -49.60 1.20
C ASN A 134 37.68 -48.88 1.75
N ASP A 135 38.63 -48.52 0.87
CA ASP A 135 39.86 -47.81 1.22
C ASP A 135 39.97 -46.50 0.39
N PRO A 136 39.17 -45.48 0.71
CA PRO A 136 39.27 -44.19 0.03
C PRO A 136 40.58 -43.45 0.31
N GLU A 137 41.26 -43.72 1.45
CA GLU A 137 42.53 -43.11 1.83
C GLU A 137 43.67 -43.61 0.93
N GLY A 138 43.81 -44.94 0.75
CA GLY A 138 44.77 -45.52 -0.16
C GLY A 138 44.51 -45.14 -1.64
N LYS A 139 43.25 -44.88 -2.03
CA LYS A 139 42.95 -44.32 -3.34
C LYS A 139 43.35 -42.85 -3.46
N ALA A 140 43.21 -42.06 -2.39
CA ALA A 140 43.58 -40.66 -2.35
C ALA A 140 45.08 -40.42 -2.51
N GLU A 141 45.93 -41.36 -2.09
CA GLU A 141 47.38 -41.28 -2.32
C GLU A 141 47.78 -41.08 -3.79
N ARG A 142 46.99 -41.63 -4.72
CA ARG A 142 47.24 -41.50 -6.17
C ARG A 142 47.02 -40.07 -6.70
N PHE A 143 46.37 -39.22 -5.89
CA PHE A 143 46.08 -37.83 -6.22
C PHE A 143 47.06 -36.87 -5.52
N VAL A 144 48.02 -37.37 -4.75
CA VAL A 144 49.07 -36.56 -4.10
C VAL A 144 50.05 -36.09 -5.17
N LYS A 145 49.86 -34.87 -5.68
CA LYS A 145 50.72 -34.22 -6.69
C LYS A 145 50.54 -32.71 -6.68
N GLY A 146 51.60 -32.01 -7.03
CA GLY A 146 51.57 -30.53 -7.11
C GLY A 146 51.23 -29.88 -5.77
N ASP A 147 50.15 -29.15 -5.71
CA ASP A 147 49.68 -28.44 -4.50
C ASP A 147 49.03 -29.39 -3.48
N VAL A 148 48.67 -30.62 -3.84
CA VAL A 148 48.08 -31.63 -2.96
C VAL A 148 49.21 -32.39 -2.30
N LYS A 149 49.48 -32.15 -1.01
CA LYS A 149 50.67 -32.64 -0.30
C LYS A 149 50.45 -33.96 0.45
N SER A 150 49.21 -34.33 0.71
CA SER A 150 48.86 -35.55 1.44
C SER A 150 47.55 -36.16 0.96
N ALA A 151 47.31 -37.45 1.27
CA ALA A 151 46.03 -38.10 1.05
C ALA A 151 44.88 -37.36 1.80
N ALA A 152 45.14 -36.82 2.98
CA ALA A 152 44.21 -36.04 3.74
C ALA A 152 43.81 -34.76 3.00
N ASP A 153 44.76 -34.05 2.33
CA ASP A 153 44.48 -32.89 1.51
C ASP A 153 43.62 -33.26 0.28
N ALA A 154 43.92 -34.40 -0.36
CA ALA A 154 43.15 -34.94 -1.47
C ALA A 154 41.70 -35.24 -1.06
N LEU A 155 41.51 -35.93 0.06
CA LEU A 155 40.16 -36.20 0.60
C LEU A 155 39.42 -34.94 0.99
N GLN A 156 40.10 -33.95 1.58
CA GLN A 156 39.49 -32.68 1.91
C GLN A 156 39.05 -31.89 0.69
N GLY A 157 39.86 -31.88 -0.37
CA GLY A 157 39.50 -31.31 -1.66
C GLY A 157 38.29 -32.02 -2.30
N ALA A 158 38.27 -33.34 -2.28
CA ALA A 158 37.15 -34.14 -2.76
C ALA A 158 35.88 -33.84 -1.96
N LYS A 159 35.96 -33.70 -0.62
CA LYS A 159 34.80 -33.28 0.22
C LYS A 159 34.28 -31.89 -0.17
N TYR A 160 35.13 -30.95 -0.55
CA TYR A 160 34.65 -29.62 -1.01
C TYR A 160 33.87 -29.73 -2.32
N ILE A 161 34.27 -30.58 -3.25
CA ILE A 161 33.55 -30.84 -4.49
C ILE A 161 32.20 -31.50 -4.17
N ILE A 162 32.18 -32.51 -3.32
CA ILE A 162 30.94 -33.19 -2.89
C ILE A 162 30.00 -32.22 -2.19
N ALA A 163 30.52 -31.38 -1.30
CA ALA A 163 29.71 -30.37 -0.59
C ALA A 163 29.07 -29.37 -1.53
N GLU A 164 29.76 -28.92 -2.60
CA GLU A 164 29.20 -28.05 -3.61
C GLU A 164 28.12 -28.77 -4.44
N THR A 165 28.34 -30.01 -4.85
CA THR A 165 27.35 -30.85 -5.54
C THR A 165 26.06 -30.99 -4.72
N ILE A 166 26.19 -31.26 -3.42
CA ILE A 166 25.06 -31.34 -2.48
C ILE A 166 24.30 -30.01 -2.38
N ASN A 167 25.03 -28.90 -2.30
CA ASN A 167 24.43 -27.55 -2.24
C ASN A 167 23.66 -27.19 -3.50
N GLU A 168 24.07 -27.70 -4.65
CA GLU A 168 23.46 -27.44 -5.96
C GLU A 168 22.29 -28.38 -6.28
N ASP A 169 22.09 -29.41 -5.46
CA ASP A 169 20.97 -30.34 -5.64
C ASP A 169 19.64 -29.71 -5.20
N GLU A 170 18.75 -29.51 -6.20
CA GLU A 170 17.42 -28.95 -5.98
C GLU A 170 16.58 -29.73 -4.95
N LYS A 171 16.73 -31.09 -4.89
CA LYS A 171 15.98 -31.92 -3.95
C LYS A 171 16.43 -31.65 -2.52
N VAL A 172 17.74 -31.47 -2.31
CA VAL A 172 18.33 -31.13 -1.01
C VAL A 172 17.83 -29.74 -0.58
N ARG A 173 17.92 -28.74 -1.47
CA ARG A 173 17.46 -27.38 -1.18
C ARG A 173 15.98 -27.35 -0.84
N ARG A 174 15.15 -28.05 -1.61
CA ARG A 174 13.70 -28.18 -1.35
C ARG A 174 13.44 -28.84 0.00
N ALA A 175 14.20 -29.89 0.36
CA ALA A 175 14.05 -30.56 1.65
C ALA A 175 14.38 -29.63 2.84
N VAL A 176 15.50 -28.89 2.75
CA VAL A 176 15.89 -27.91 3.79
C VAL A 176 14.88 -26.78 3.89
N ARG A 177 14.46 -26.17 2.76
CA ARG A 177 13.37 -25.19 2.76
C ARG A 177 12.08 -25.70 3.40
N GLY A 178 11.77 -26.99 3.18
CA GLY A 178 10.62 -27.63 3.80
C GLY A 178 10.71 -27.67 5.34
N VAL A 179 11.90 -27.82 5.91
CA VAL A 179 12.11 -27.69 7.36
C VAL A 179 11.93 -26.23 7.79
N PHE A 180 12.59 -25.28 7.13
CA PHE A 180 12.47 -23.87 7.45
C PHE A 180 11.01 -23.38 7.38
N LYS A 181 10.27 -23.77 6.37
CA LYS A 181 8.85 -23.38 6.22
C LYS A 181 7.98 -23.80 7.41
N ARG A 182 8.29 -24.95 8.02
CA ARG A 182 7.51 -25.50 9.16
C ARG A 182 8.03 -25.06 10.52
N GLU A 183 9.33 -24.97 10.67
CA GLU A 183 10.00 -24.97 11.97
C GLU A 183 10.94 -23.78 12.17
N ALA A 184 11.12 -22.90 11.17
CA ALA A 184 12.00 -21.75 11.35
C ALA A 184 11.53 -20.86 12.50
N VAL A 185 12.50 -20.41 13.28
CA VAL A 185 12.30 -19.50 14.42
C VAL A 185 13.02 -18.19 14.12
N ILE A 186 12.32 -17.09 14.34
CA ILE A 186 12.92 -15.76 14.38
C ILE A 186 13.37 -15.47 15.80
N THR A 187 14.61 -15.01 15.95
CA THR A 187 15.18 -14.58 17.24
C THR A 187 15.72 -13.18 17.12
N SER A 188 15.53 -12.40 18.17
CA SER A 188 16.09 -11.07 18.30
C SER A 188 16.82 -10.93 19.62
N LYS A 189 18.02 -10.35 19.59
CA LYS A 189 18.83 -10.08 20.77
C LYS A 189 19.38 -8.68 20.73
N VAL A 190 19.41 -8.00 21.89
CA VAL A 190 20.02 -6.68 22.00
C VAL A 190 21.54 -6.73 21.77
N VAL A 191 22.06 -5.72 21.12
CA VAL A 191 23.50 -5.45 21.06
C VAL A 191 23.94 -4.93 22.43
N LYS A 192 24.59 -5.80 23.21
CA LYS A 192 24.91 -5.54 24.63
C LYS A 192 25.54 -4.18 24.90
N THR A 193 26.40 -3.70 24.01
CA THR A 193 27.08 -2.40 24.13
C THR A 193 26.16 -1.20 23.96
N LYS A 194 24.94 -1.40 23.45
CA LYS A 194 23.96 -0.33 23.16
C LYS A 194 22.66 -0.47 23.97
N ALA A 195 22.59 -1.44 24.86
CA ALA A 195 21.35 -1.76 25.60
C ALA A 195 20.84 -0.60 26.47
N GLU A 196 21.75 0.26 26.96
CA GLU A 196 21.43 1.39 27.84
C GLU A 196 21.26 2.72 27.08
N GLU A 197 21.46 2.73 25.76
CA GLU A 197 21.21 3.93 24.94
C GLU A 197 19.72 4.26 24.92
N GLU A 198 19.36 5.55 25.02
CA GLU A 198 17.98 6.04 25.04
C GLU A 198 17.17 5.50 23.83
N GLY A 199 17.78 5.47 22.65
CA GLY A 199 17.18 4.95 21.44
C GLY A 199 16.90 3.44 21.44
N ALA A 200 17.57 2.65 22.31
CA ALA A 200 17.38 1.20 22.40
C ALA A 200 16.09 0.82 23.15
N GLN A 201 15.67 1.65 24.11
CA GLN A 201 14.55 1.34 25.03
C GLN A 201 13.23 1.12 24.29
N LYS A 202 13.01 1.75 23.13
CA LYS A 202 11.83 1.52 22.30
C LYS A 202 11.74 0.10 21.73
N TYR A 203 12.86 -0.65 21.78
CA TYR A 203 12.95 -2.07 21.33
C TYR A 203 13.06 -3.05 22.50
N SER A 204 12.84 -2.62 23.73
CA SER A 204 13.01 -3.47 24.95
C SER A 204 12.25 -4.80 24.88
N ASP A 205 11.07 -4.82 24.27
CA ASP A 205 10.26 -6.03 24.11
C ASP A 205 10.94 -7.06 23.17
N TYR A 206 11.99 -6.68 22.42
CA TYR A 206 12.74 -7.51 21.48
C TYR A 206 14.20 -7.75 21.90
N PHE A 207 14.58 -7.39 23.12
CA PHE A 207 15.95 -7.57 23.62
C PHE A 207 16.34 -9.02 23.79
N ASP A 208 15.39 -9.88 24.11
CA ASP A 208 15.54 -11.34 24.12
C ASP A 208 14.20 -11.96 23.69
N PHE A 209 14.00 -12.02 22.39
CA PHE A 209 12.73 -12.43 21.79
C PHE A 209 12.94 -13.63 20.88
N SER A 210 12.00 -14.59 20.92
CA SER A 210 12.02 -15.78 20.08
C SER A 210 10.59 -16.28 19.83
N GLU A 211 10.24 -16.50 18.56
CA GLU A 211 8.97 -17.14 18.20
C GLU A 211 9.07 -17.89 16.85
N PRO A 212 8.17 -18.86 16.57
CA PRO A 212 8.10 -19.47 15.25
C PRO A 212 7.81 -18.42 14.16
N LEU A 213 8.63 -18.41 13.10
CA LEU A 213 8.52 -17.40 12.02
C LEU A 213 7.12 -17.33 11.42
N ARG A 214 6.44 -18.48 11.27
CA ARG A 214 5.06 -18.57 10.74
C ARG A 214 3.99 -17.87 11.59
N HIS A 215 4.30 -17.58 12.87
CA HIS A 215 3.40 -16.89 13.80
C HIS A 215 3.83 -15.44 14.06
N CYS A 216 5.00 -15.04 13.54
CA CYS A 216 5.48 -13.67 13.69
C CYS A 216 4.63 -12.72 12.86
N SER A 217 3.95 -11.81 13.53
CA SER A 217 3.15 -10.79 12.86
C SER A 217 4.03 -9.77 12.13
N SER A 218 3.51 -9.20 11.03
CA SER A 218 4.22 -8.27 10.17
C SER A 218 4.79 -7.07 10.93
N HIS A 219 4.02 -6.49 11.86
CA HIS A 219 4.48 -5.34 12.64
C HIS A 219 5.64 -5.68 13.58
N ARG A 220 5.65 -6.87 14.22
CA ARG A 220 6.77 -7.31 15.06
C ARG A 220 8.03 -7.54 14.24
N LEU A 221 7.88 -8.18 13.08
CA LEU A 221 9.01 -8.41 12.17
C LEU A 221 9.60 -7.08 11.68
N LEU A 222 8.77 -6.13 11.27
CA LEU A 222 9.23 -4.81 10.84
C LEU A 222 9.87 -4.02 11.99
N ALA A 223 9.33 -4.11 13.22
CA ALA A 223 9.93 -3.48 14.40
C ALA A 223 11.33 -4.02 14.68
N MET A 224 11.49 -5.37 14.67
CA MET A 224 12.80 -6.00 14.86
C MET A 224 13.79 -5.63 13.75
N ARG A 225 13.35 -5.58 12.48
CA ARG A 225 14.20 -5.17 11.35
C ARG A 225 14.60 -3.70 11.42
N ARG A 226 13.70 -2.82 11.91
CA ARG A 226 14.07 -1.42 12.21
C ARG A 226 15.15 -1.35 13.29
N GLY A 227 14.96 -2.08 14.41
CA GLY A 227 15.96 -2.12 15.49
C GLY A 227 17.31 -2.69 15.03
N GLU A 228 17.32 -3.66 14.11
CA GLU A 228 18.53 -4.18 13.47
C GLU A 228 19.20 -3.14 12.57
N LYS A 229 18.43 -2.44 11.73
CA LYS A 229 18.93 -1.36 10.85
C LYS A 229 19.52 -0.20 11.64
N GLU A 230 18.92 0.14 12.78
CA GLU A 230 19.42 1.16 13.71
C GLU A 230 20.61 0.65 14.56
N GLY A 231 20.92 -0.65 14.49
CA GLY A 231 22.05 -1.27 15.14
C GLY A 231 21.86 -1.58 16.63
N PHE A 232 20.62 -1.57 17.13
CA PHE A 232 20.28 -1.92 18.51
C PHE A 232 20.00 -3.41 18.69
N LEU A 233 19.50 -4.08 17.65
CA LEU A 233 19.15 -5.49 17.67
C LEU A 233 20.03 -6.32 16.72
N ARG A 234 20.14 -7.61 17.00
CA ARG A 234 20.59 -8.66 16.06
C ARG A 234 19.44 -9.60 15.84
N VAL A 235 18.99 -9.72 14.60
CA VAL A 235 17.87 -10.56 14.22
C VAL A 235 18.35 -11.73 13.37
N SER A 236 17.97 -12.95 13.73
CA SER A 236 18.29 -14.14 12.95
C SER A 236 17.05 -15.00 12.75
N ILE A 237 17.04 -15.70 11.62
CA ILE A 237 16.00 -16.67 11.27
C ILE A 237 16.73 -17.99 11.00
N SER A 238 16.45 -19.01 11.79
CA SER A 238 17.08 -20.32 11.65
C SER A 238 16.11 -21.45 11.99
N ALA A 239 16.43 -22.65 11.53
CA ALA A 239 15.74 -23.87 11.91
C ALA A 239 16.72 -24.79 12.64
N ASP A 240 16.22 -25.90 13.20
CA ASP A 240 17.04 -26.88 13.87
C ASP A 240 18.10 -27.48 12.92
N ASP A 241 19.37 -27.28 13.27
CA ASP A 241 20.51 -27.70 12.45
C ASP A 241 20.57 -29.22 12.29
N ASP A 242 20.22 -29.98 13.33
CA ASP A 242 20.34 -31.43 13.29
C ASP A 242 19.24 -32.05 12.44
N VAL A 243 18.04 -31.52 12.51
CA VAL A 243 16.93 -31.90 11.60
C VAL A 243 17.30 -31.62 10.15
N CYS A 244 17.86 -30.44 9.88
CA CYS A 244 18.28 -30.07 8.52
C CYS A 244 19.41 -30.98 8.00
N LYS A 245 20.47 -31.22 8.80
CA LYS A 245 21.56 -32.12 8.44
C LYS A 245 21.08 -33.54 8.17
N GLU A 246 20.14 -34.03 9.00
CA GLU A 246 19.58 -35.38 8.79
C GLU A 246 18.85 -35.46 7.44
N LYS A 247 18.11 -34.42 7.03
CA LYS A 247 17.46 -34.37 5.72
C LYS A 247 18.47 -34.41 4.57
N VAL A 248 19.59 -33.69 4.69
CA VAL A 248 20.67 -33.68 3.69
C VAL A 248 21.34 -35.06 3.65
N ARG A 249 21.73 -35.61 4.81
CA ARG A 249 22.39 -36.93 4.93
C ARG A 249 21.53 -38.04 4.33
N ARG A 250 20.21 -38.08 4.60
CA ARG A 250 19.28 -39.10 4.06
C ARG A 250 19.27 -39.18 2.54
N GLN A 251 19.62 -38.12 1.84
CA GLN A 251 19.64 -38.11 0.38
C GLN A 251 20.96 -38.62 -0.20
N TYR A 252 22.06 -38.46 0.53
CA TYR A 252 23.39 -38.70 0.00
C TYR A 252 24.12 -39.84 0.69
N VAL A 253 23.87 -40.15 1.96
CA VAL A 253 24.54 -41.25 2.68
C VAL A 253 23.79 -42.54 2.46
N LEU A 254 24.37 -43.44 1.63
CA LEU A 254 23.71 -44.68 1.18
C LEU A 254 24.15 -45.91 1.99
N GLY A 255 25.23 -45.85 2.74
CA GLY A 255 25.81 -46.98 3.44
C GLY A 255 26.49 -46.64 4.78
N ARG A 256 27.34 -47.55 5.28
CA ARG A 256 28.03 -47.39 6.55
C ARG A 256 29.58 -47.48 6.43
N GLY A 257 30.13 -47.60 5.22
CA GLY A 257 31.56 -47.68 4.96
C GLY A 257 32.27 -46.31 5.07
N GLU A 258 33.61 -46.32 4.94
CA GLU A 258 34.43 -45.11 5.02
C GLU A 258 34.04 -44.02 4.01
N CYS A 259 33.71 -44.38 2.77
CA CYS A 259 33.20 -43.43 1.80
C CYS A 259 31.88 -42.80 2.28
N SER A 260 30.97 -43.57 2.88
CA SER A 260 29.72 -43.06 3.43
C SER A 260 29.95 -42.08 4.58
N ARG A 261 30.97 -42.33 5.43
CA ARG A 261 31.38 -41.38 6.47
C ARG A 261 31.89 -40.08 5.88
N LEU A 262 32.75 -40.15 4.85
CA LEU A 262 33.28 -38.97 4.16
C LEU A 262 32.17 -38.16 3.46
N VAL A 263 31.20 -38.82 2.83
CA VAL A 263 30.00 -38.16 2.24
C VAL A 263 29.16 -37.52 3.34
N GLY A 264 29.00 -38.16 4.50
CA GLY A 264 28.31 -37.58 5.65
C GLY A 264 28.99 -36.30 6.17
N GLU A 265 30.32 -36.29 6.26
CA GLU A 265 31.11 -35.12 6.63
C GLU A 265 30.97 -33.99 5.58
N ALA A 266 31.00 -34.36 4.30
CA ALA A 266 30.79 -33.41 3.21
C ALA A 266 29.34 -32.81 3.20
N ALA A 267 28.34 -33.63 3.57
CA ALA A 267 26.96 -33.20 3.72
C ALA A 267 26.79 -32.19 4.87
N ASP A 268 27.47 -32.43 5.99
CA ASP A 268 27.47 -31.48 7.12
C ASP A 268 28.17 -30.17 6.77
N ASP A 269 29.31 -30.23 6.05
CA ASP A 269 29.98 -29.01 5.54
C ASP A 269 29.12 -28.27 4.53
N ALA A 270 28.47 -28.98 3.60
CA ALA A 270 27.53 -28.41 2.66
C ALA A 270 26.40 -27.67 3.37
N PHE A 271 25.81 -28.31 4.38
CA PHE A 271 24.75 -27.65 5.15
C PHE A 271 25.28 -26.40 5.89
N LYS A 272 26.31 -26.57 6.71
CA LYS A 272 26.80 -25.50 7.59
C LYS A 272 27.34 -24.30 6.83
N ARG A 273 28.11 -24.55 5.78
CA ARG A 273 28.86 -23.49 5.06
C ARG A 273 28.13 -22.90 3.86
N LEU A 274 27.28 -23.70 3.20
CA LEU A 274 26.64 -23.28 1.93
C LEU A 274 25.12 -23.17 2.04
N LEU A 275 24.43 -24.24 2.42
CA LEU A 275 22.96 -24.29 2.44
C LEU A 275 22.36 -23.39 3.51
N LYS A 276 22.81 -23.53 4.78
CA LYS A 276 22.24 -22.78 5.91
C LYS A 276 22.29 -21.27 5.68
N PRO A 277 23.43 -20.63 5.39
CA PRO A 277 23.47 -19.18 5.17
C PRO A 277 22.61 -18.73 3.98
N SER A 278 22.55 -19.56 2.93
CA SER A 278 21.74 -19.27 1.74
C SER A 278 20.24 -19.31 2.07
N VAL A 279 19.76 -20.34 2.76
CA VAL A 279 18.36 -20.51 3.12
C VAL A 279 17.93 -19.53 4.21
N GLU A 280 18.78 -19.25 5.21
CA GLU A 280 18.53 -18.21 6.21
C GLU A 280 18.33 -16.83 5.55
N THR A 281 19.17 -16.47 4.57
CA THR A 281 19.03 -15.23 3.80
C THR A 281 17.75 -15.21 2.97
N GLU A 282 17.41 -16.32 2.32
CA GLU A 282 16.18 -16.47 1.54
C GLU A 282 14.93 -16.24 2.41
N PHE A 283 14.87 -16.89 3.58
CA PHE A 283 13.75 -16.75 4.51
C PHE A 283 13.71 -15.36 5.18
N ALA A 284 14.87 -14.77 5.45
CA ALA A 284 14.95 -13.41 5.95
C ALA A 284 14.38 -12.39 4.94
N LEU A 285 14.72 -12.56 3.66
CA LEU A 285 14.22 -11.69 2.59
C LEU A 285 12.74 -11.92 2.33
N SER A 286 12.30 -13.17 2.15
CA SER A 286 10.91 -13.49 1.83
C SER A 286 9.95 -13.11 2.97
N SER A 287 10.33 -13.35 4.23
CA SER A 287 9.52 -12.93 5.39
C SER A 287 9.41 -11.42 5.49
N LYS A 288 10.49 -10.69 5.20
CA LYS A 288 10.48 -9.23 5.14
C LYS A 288 9.54 -8.73 4.04
N GLN A 289 9.65 -9.25 2.82
CA GLN A 289 8.78 -8.89 1.70
C GLN A 289 7.29 -9.16 2.01
N THR A 290 6.98 -10.29 2.65
CA THR A 290 5.62 -10.60 3.08
C THR A 290 5.09 -9.59 4.11
N ALA A 291 5.94 -9.22 5.08
CA ALA A 291 5.57 -8.25 6.09
C ALA A 291 5.40 -6.83 5.51
N GLU A 292 6.27 -6.45 4.58
CA GLU A 292 6.16 -5.18 3.85
C GLU A 292 4.89 -5.10 3.03
N ALA A 293 4.55 -6.15 2.27
CA ALA A 293 3.32 -6.21 1.48
C ALA A 293 2.07 -6.08 2.35
N ALA A 294 2.03 -6.77 3.50
CA ALA A 294 0.93 -6.67 4.46
C ALA A 294 0.81 -5.25 5.05
N ALA A 295 1.93 -4.60 5.38
CA ALA A 295 1.93 -3.23 5.88
C ALA A 295 1.48 -2.23 4.81
N ILE A 296 1.98 -2.36 3.58
CA ILE A 296 1.60 -1.51 2.45
C ILE A 296 0.10 -1.62 2.17
N SER A 297 -0.50 -2.82 2.27
CA SER A 297 -1.94 -3.00 2.11
C SER A 297 -2.74 -2.19 3.14
N VAL A 298 -2.31 -2.20 4.42
CA VAL A 298 -2.95 -1.38 5.48
C VAL A 298 -2.77 0.12 5.18
N PHE A 299 -1.59 0.55 4.75
CA PHE A 299 -1.33 1.95 4.40
C PHE A 299 -2.17 2.41 3.22
N ALA A 300 -2.34 1.55 2.21
CA ALA A 300 -3.20 1.79 1.06
C ALA A 300 -4.67 2.00 1.49
N GLU A 301 -5.17 1.17 2.41
CA GLU A 301 -6.53 1.31 2.91
C GLU A 301 -6.70 2.56 3.77
N ASN A 302 -5.75 2.87 4.64
CA ASN A 302 -5.75 4.12 5.41
C ASN A 302 -5.76 5.35 4.50
N LEU A 303 -4.96 5.36 3.43
CA LEU A 303 -4.96 6.44 2.45
C LEU A 303 -6.33 6.53 1.74
N ARG A 304 -6.91 5.41 1.34
CA ARG A 304 -8.25 5.37 0.71
C ARG A 304 -9.29 6.05 1.59
N GLN A 305 -9.29 5.73 2.88
CA GLN A 305 -10.23 6.31 3.84
C GLN A 305 -10.02 7.82 4.02
N LEU A 306 -8.76 8.29 4.06
CA LEU A 306 -8.45 9.72 4.11
C LEU A 306 -8.93 10.47 2.86
N LEU A 307 -8.69 9.92 1.68
CA LEU A 307 -9.09 10.53 0.40
C LEU A 307 -10.60 10.54 0.21
N LEU A 308 -11.29 9.51 0.66
CA LEU A 308 -12.75 9.37 0.57
C LEU A 308 -13.47 9.90 1.81
N ALA A 309 -12.78 10.62 2.70
CA ALA A 309 -13.43 11.27 3.84
C ALA A 309 -14.48 12.29 3.35
N ALA A 310 -15.52 12.46 4.17
CA ALA A 310 -16.68 13.29 3.86
C ALA A 310 -16.29 14.76 3.61
N PRO A 311 -16.62 15.36 2.45
CA PRO A 311 -16.38 16.76 2.19
C PRO A 311 -17.47 17.63 2.78
N LEU A 312 -17.11 18.82 3.28
CA LEU A 312 -18.09 19.86 3.64
C LEU A 312 -18.74 20.49 2.39
N GLY A 313 -18.06 20.42 1.26
CA GLY A 313 -18.50 21.03 0.01
C GLY A 313 -18.16 22.52 -0.11
N GLN A 314 -18.88 23.20 -1.00
CA GLN A 314 -18.62 24.61 -1.35
C GLN A 314 -19.20 25.56 -0.30
N LYS A 315 -18.52 25.68 0.85
CA LYS A 315 -18.83 26.62 1.92
C LYS A 315 -17.67 27.57 2.18
N ARG A 316 -17.96 28.72 2.82
CA ARG A 316 -16.94 29.66 3.28
C ARG A 316 -16.34 29.15 4.59
N VAL A 317 -15.04 28.86 4.58
CA VAL A 317 -14.37 28.16 5.67
C VAL A 317 -13.28 29.05 6.28
N MET A 318 -13.25 29.08 7.60
CA MET A 318 -12.11 29.60 8.35
C MET A 318 -11.15 28.43 8.66
N GLY A 319 -9.94 28.45 8.12
CA GLY A 319 -8.88 27.49 8.42
C GLY A 319 -8.02 27.99 9.57
N VAL A 320 -7.77 27.15 10.56
CA VAL A 320 -6.93 27.47 11.72
C VAL A 320 -5.81 26.43 11.86
N ASP A 321 -4.58 26.90 11.76
CA ASP A 321 -3.38 26.12 12.07
C ASP A 321 -2.96 26.47 13.52
N PRO A 322 -3.21 25.58 14.51
CA PRO A 322 -3.03 25.88 15.92
C PRO A 322 -1.55 25.91 16.32
N GLY A 323 -1.20 26.77 17.27
CA GLY A 323 0.16 26.84 17.78
C GLY A 323 0.33 27.72 19.03
N PHE A 324 1.13 27.25 19.99
CA PHE A 324 1.40 27.99 21.25
C PHE A 324 2.33 29.16 21.04
N ARG A 325 3.58 28.94 20.63
CA ARG A 325 4.62 29.94 20.54
C ARG A 325 4.45 30.95 19.43
N THR A 326 4.13 30.43 18.24
CA THR A 326 4.00 31.21 17.01
C THR A 326 2.60 31.82 16.84
N GLY A 327 1.67 31.51 17.74
CA GLY A 327 0.25 31.83 17.63
C GLY A 327 -0.49 30.93 16.63
N CYS A 328 -1.81 30.98 16.66
CA CYS A 328 -2.66 30.28 15.68
C CYS A 328 -2.74 31.11 14.39
N LYS A 329 -2.46 30.48 13.24
CA LYS A 329 -2.63 31.12 11.93
C LYS A 329 -4.05 30.87 11.45
N VAL A 330 -4.74 31.97 11.15
CA VAL A 330 -6.14 31.94 10.74
C VAL A 330 -6.22 32.46 9.31
N VAL A 331 -6.95 31.73 8.47
CA VAL A 331 -7.26 32.12 7.09
C VAL A 331 -8.77 32.08 6.87
N CYS A 332 -9.27 33.00 6.04
CA CYS A 332 -10.66 32.99 5.57
C CYS A 332 -10.68 32.59 4.10
N LEU A 333 -11.44 31.57 3.76
CA LEU A 333 -11.59 31.04 2.40
C LEU A 333 -13.02 31.27 1.88
N ASP A 334 -13.14 31.58 0.60
CA ASP A 334 -14.43 31.58 -0.06
C ASP A 334 -14.94 30.15 -0.35
N SER A 335 -16.13 30.04 -0.94
CA SER A 335 -16.75 28.75 -1.30
C SER A 335 -15.97 27.94 -2.35
N GLN A 336 -14.97 28.54 -2.99
CA GLN A 336 -14.09 27.88 -3.97
C GLN A 336 -12.70 27.57 -3.37
N GLY A 337 -12.48 27.90 -2.09
CA GLY A 337 -11.21 27.72 -1.41
C GLY A 337 -10.17 28.79 -1.73
N THR A 338 -10.58 29.96 -2.28
CA THR A 338 -9.71 31.10 -2.53
C THR A 338 -9.44 31.84 -1.23
N LEU A 339 -8.17 32.19 -0.99
CA LEU A 339 -7.77 32.96 0.20
C LEU A 339 -8.28 34.40 0.14
N LEU A 340 -9.18 34.76 1.04
CA LEU A 340 -9.73 36.12 1.18
C LEU A 340 -8.94 36.98 2.19
N HIS A 341 -8.53 36.36 3.31
CA HIS A 341 -7.82 37.03 4.40
C HIS A 341 -6.98 36.06 5.20
N PHE A 342 -5.95 36.56 5.86
CA PHE A 342 -5.14 35.80 6.81
C PHE A 342 -4.67 36.69 7.95
N GLU A 343 -4.58 36.13 9.17
CA GLU A 343 -4.13 36.81 10.37
C GLU A 343 -3.59 35.80 11.39
N ALA A 344 -2.69 36.26 12.28
CA ALA A 344 -2.23 35.44 13.41
C ALA A 344 -2.88 35.92 14.70
N ILE A 345 -3.47 35.00 15.48
CA ILE A 345 -4.08 35.25 16.77
C ILE A 345 -3.30 34.52 17.89
N TYR A 346 -3.36 35.04 19.10
CA TYR A 346 -2.59 34.51 20.24
C TYR A 346 -3.47 34.22 21.46
N PRO A 347 -4.40 33.24 21.37
CA PRO A 347 -5.31 32.95 22.47
C PRO A 347 -4.66 32.15 23.62
N HIS A 348 -3.46 31.59 23.41
CA HIS A 348 -2.75 30.69 24.31
C HIS A 348 -1.46 31.34 24.93
N PRO A 349 -0.95 30.80 26.06
CA PRO A 349 0.35 31.15 26.56
C PRO A 349 1.46 30.94 25.50
N PRO A 350 2.55 31.73 25.47
CA PRO A 350 2.92 32.73 26.49
C PRO A 350 2.22 34.08 26.36
N LYS A 351 1.69 34.48 25.21
CA LYS A 351 1.06 35.81 25.03
C LYS A 351 -0.31 35.92 25.67
N ASN A 352 -1.14 34.90 25.61
CA ASN A 352 -2.47 34.79 26.21
C ASN A 352 -3.41 36.00 25.95
N GLU A 353 -3.44 36.49 24.69
CA GLU A 353 -4.28 37.62 24.27
C GLU A 353 -5.71 37.19 23.95
N ARG A 354 -6.35 36.42 24.85
CA ARG A 354 -7.62 35.69 24.60
C ARG A 354 -8.79 36.58 24.15
N GLU A 355 -8.99 37.74 24.85
CA GLU A 355 -10.08 38.66 24.50
C GLU A 355 -9.87 39.33 23.13
N LYS A 356 -8.63 39.69 22.82
CA LYS A 356 -8.29 40.28 21.51
C LYS A 356 -8.50 39.26 20.41
N ALA A 357 -8.00 38.04 20.58
CA ALA A 357 -8.19 36.94 19.66
C ALA A 357 -9.68 36.62 19.43
N ALA A 358 -10.50 36.67 20.48
CA ALA A 358 -11.94 36.47 20.36
C ALA A 358 -12.62 37.52 19.49
N ARG A 359 -12.27 38.80 19.67
CA ARG A 359 -12.77 39.91 18.82
C ARG A 359 -12.34 39.73 17.37
N GLN A 360 -11.05 39.43 17.13
CA GLN A 360 -10.51 39.22 15.78
C GLN A 360 -11.24 38.09 15.06
N VAL A 361 -11.46 36.93 15.71
CA VAL A 361 -12.20 35.81 15.12
C VAL A 361 -13.66 36.20 14.82
N SER A 362 -14.34 36.86 15.78
CA SER A 362 -15.74 37.29 15.61
C SER A 362 -15.90 38.27 14.45
N ASP A 363 -14.95 39.20 14.29
CA ASP A 363 -14.94 40.18 13.21
C ASP A 363 -14.68 39.53 11.87
N MET A 364 -13.74 38.59 11.78
CA MET A 364 -13.47 37.79 10.58
C MET A 364 -14.68 36.95 10.16
N VAL A 365 -15.32 36.25 11.11
CA VAL A 365 -16.52 35.46 10.86
C VAL A 365 -17.63 36.30 10.25
N LYS A 366 -17.91 37.46 10.80
CA LYS A 366 -18.94 38.40 10.29
C LYS A 366 -18.56 38.99 8.94
N ARG A 367 -17.30 39.44 8.80
CA ARG A 367 -16.83 40.15 7.61
C ARG A 367 -16.78 39.28 6.37
N TYR A 368 -16.45 38.02 6.52
CA TYR A 368 -16.27 37.07 5.42
C TYR A 368 -17.39 36.02 5.35
N ASP A 369 -18.48 36.21 6.13
CA ASP A 369 -19.63 35.29 6.20
C ASP A 369 -19.22 33.83 6.34
N ILE A 370 -18.37 33.54 7.30
CA ILE A 370 -17.85 32.19 7.54
C ILE A 370 -18.97 31.25 8.00
N GLU A 371 -19.07 30.08 7.38
CA GLU A 371 -20.09 29.06 7.63
C GLU A 371 -19.56 27.87 8.46
N ALA A 372 -18.24 27.66 8.46
CA ALA A 372 -17.60 26.57 9.21
C ALA A 372 -16.14 26.91 9.55
N ILE A 373 -15.63 26.29 10.62
CA ILE A 373 -14.24 26.47 11.06
C ILE A 373 -13.52 25.11 11.02
N ALA A 374 -12.37 25.06 10.34
CA ALA A 374 -11.47 23.92 10.29
C ALA A 374 -10.29 24.16 11.22
N VAL A 375 -10.05 23.29 12.18
CA VAL A 375 -8.90 23.37 13.09
C VAL A 375 -8.00 22.15 12.84
N GLY A 376 -6.71 22.39 12.58
CA GLY A 376 -5.73 21.31 12.45
C GLY A 376 -5.62 20.47 13.73
N ASN A 377 -5.37 19.17 13.60
CA ASN A 377 -5.32 18.25 14.74
C ASN A 377 -3.96 18.16 15.44
N GLY A 378 -3.04 19.06 15.14
CA GLY A 378 -1.71 19.09 15.75
C GLY A 378 -1.65 19.76 17.13
N THR A 379 -0.45 20.28 17.44
CA THR A 379 -0.18 20.93 18.74
C THR A 379 -1.15 22.08 19.01
N ALA A 380 -1.69 22.17 20.23
CA ALA A 380 -2.70 23.17 20.66
C ALA A 380 -4.08 23.09 19.96
N SER A 381 -4.38 22.00 19.25
CA SER A 381 -5.68 21.80 18.57
C SER A 381 -6.86 21.87 19.53
N ARG A 382 -6.75 21.20 20.68
CA ARG A 382 -7.81 21.12 21.69
C ARG A 382 -8.07 22.44 22.36
N GLU A 383 -7.01 23.09 22.81
CA GLU A 383 -7.07 24.42 23.44
C GLU A 383 -7.66 25.43 22.47
N THR A 384 -7.30 25.33 21.19
CA THR A 384 -7.83 26.22 20.12
C THR A 384 -9.32 25.93 19.89
N SER A 385 -9.74 24.66 19.83
CA SER A 385 -11.13 24.26 19.70
C SER A 385 -11.98 24.72 20.89
N ALA A 386 -11.46 24.52 22.12
CA ALA A 386 -12.11 25.02 23.34
C ALA A 386 -12.20 26.54 23.38
N PHE A 387 -11.16 27.23 22.91
CA PHE A 387 -11.18 28.69 22.79
C PHE A 387 -12.27 29.14 21.79
N LEU A 388 -12.35 28.56 20.59
CA LEU A 388 -13.35 28.89 19.58
C LEU A 388 -14.79 28.67 20.09
N LYS A 389 -15.04 27.59 20.80
CA LYS A 389 -16.34 27.33 21.47
C LYS A 389 -16.68 28.37 22.51
N SER A 390 -15.69 28.88 23.25
CA SER A 390 -15.92 29.89 24.31
C SER A 390 -16.21 31.30 23.80
N ILE A 391 -16.02 31.58 22.50
CA ILE A 391 -16.27 32.93 21.91
C ILE A 391 -17.77 33.23 21.81
N GLY A 392 -18.65 32.21 21.76
CA GLY A 392 -20.09 32.40 21.59
C GLY A 392 -20.47 32.82 20.18
N LEU A 393 -19.86 32.17 19.17
CA LEU A 393 -20.27 32.32 17.78
C LEU A 393 -21.68 31.77 17.55
N ASN A 394 -22.30 32.09 16.39
CA ASN A 394 -23.61 31.52 16.02
C ASN A 394 -23.54 29.98 16.03
N GLU A 395 -24.54 29.31 16.59
CA GLU A 395 -24.64 27.84 16.71
C GLU A 395 -24.60 27.11 15.36
N ASP A 396 -24.96 27.80 14.28
CA ASP A 396 -24.89 27.26 12.91
C ASP A 396 -23.42 27.10 12.43
N ILE A 397 -22.47 27.82 13.03
CA ILE A 397 -21.04 27.78 12.66
C ILE A 397 -20.36 26.65 13.46
N LYS A 398 -20.26 25.50 12.83
CA LYS A 398 -19.62 24.34 13.47
C LYS A 398 -18.11 24.36 13.32
N THR A 399 -17.42 23.90 14.35
CA THR A 399 -15.96 23.69 14.34
C THR A 399 -15.65 22.22 14.09
N PHE A 400 -14.75 21.95 13.13
CA PHE A 400 -14.31 20.62 12.75
C PHE A 400 -12.81 20.49 12.99
N VAL A 401 -12.40 19.36 13.55
CA VAL A 401 -10.99 18.98 13.65
C VAL A 401 -10.59 18.26 12.36
N VAL A 402 -9.52 18.72 11.72
CA VAL A 402 -9.07 18.24 10.41
C VAL A 402 -7.63 17.73 10.54
N SER A 403 -7.33 16.57 9.94
CA SER A 403 -5.95 16.07 9.90
C SER A 403 -5.03 17.05 9.15
N GLU A 404 -3.91 17.39 9.77
CA GLU A 404 -2.85 18.23 9.18
C GLU A 404 -1.70 17.40 8.56
N ASP A 405 -1.83 16.06 8.51
CA ASP A 405 -0.82 15.18 7.94
C ASP A 405 -0.42 15.61 6.52
N GLY A 406 0.89 15.82 6.32
CA GLY A 406 1.41 16.32 5.05
C GLY A 406 1.12 17.81 4.73
N ALA A 407 0.42 18.58 5.60
CA ALA A 407 0.19 20.02 5.36
C ALA A 407 1.50 20.82 5.32
N SER A 408 2.48 20.46 6.15
CA SER A 408 3.82 21.01 6.12
C SER A 408 4.56 20.72 4.81
N VAL A 409 4.39 19.50 4.26
CA VAL A 409 4.95 19.11 2.96
C VAL A 409 4.30 19.92 1.84
N TYR A 410 2.97 20.03 1.83
CA TYR A 410 2.26 20.89 0.87
C TYR A 410 2.78 22.34 0.95
N SER A 411 2.84 22.92 2.13
CA SER A 411 3.21 24.32 2.30
C SER A 411 4.61 24.67 1.75
N ALA A 412 5.53 23.71 1.76
CA ALA A 412 6.87 23.81 1.19
C ALA A 412 6.96 23.37 -0.28
N SER A 413 5.90 22.79 -0.87
CA SER A 413 5.90 22.25 -2.22
C SER A 413 5.94 23.32 -3.31
N GLU A 414 6.29 22.91 -4.54
CA GLU A 414 6.21 23.76 -5.73
C GLU A 414 4.76 24.20 -6.00
N ALA A 415 3.79 23.28 -5.86
CA ALA A 415 2.38 23.56 -6.01
C ALA A 415 1.90 24.71 -5.11
N ALA A 416 2.30 24.69 -3.82
CA ALA A 416 1.91 25.73 -2.89
C ALA A 416 2.62 27.08 -3.18
N ARG A 417 3.86 27.04 -3.70
CA ARG A 417 4.57 28.27 -4.12
C ARG A 417 3.95 28.89 -5.37
N GLU A 418 3.48 28.07 -6.31
CA GLU A 418 2.78 28.56 -7.49
C GLU A 418 1.40 29.16 -7.14
N GLU A 419 0.65 28.49 -6.24
CA GLU A 419 -0.67 29.00 -5.80
C GLU A 419 -0.57 30.28 -4.93
N PHE A 420 0.46 30.37 -4.11
CA PHE A 420 0.66 31.45 -3.12
C PHE A 420 2.10 31.95 -3.10
N PRO A 421 2.59 32.60 -4.18
CA PRO A 421 4.00 33.04 -4.26
C PRO A 421 4.37 34.03 -3.16
N ASP A 422 3.45 34.89 -2.72
CA ASP A 422 3.67 35.99 -1.76
C ASP A 422 3.38 35.59 -0.30
N LYS A 423 3.00 34.33 -0.03
CA LYS A 423 2.63 33.88 1.32
C LYS A 423 3.70 32.97 1.90
N ASP A 424 3.91 33.05 3.20
CA ASP A 424 4.80 32.15 3.90
C ASP A 424 4.22 30.74 4.08
N VAL A 425 5.06 29.80 4.51
CA VAL A 425 4.68 28.39 4.66
C VAL A 425 3.56 28.16 5.68
N THR A 426 3.43 29.04 6.70
CA THR A 426 2.43 28.86 7.75
C THR A 426 1.04 29.24 7.26
N VAL A 427 0.93 30.28 6.42
CA VAL A 427 -0.33 30.68 5.77
C VAL A 427 -0.77 29.60 4.78
N ARG A 428 0.17 29.06 3.98
CA ARG A 428 -0.11 27.97 3.05
C ARG A 428 -0.62 26.72 3.78
N GLY A 429 -0.05 26.41 4.95
CA GLY A 429 -0.50 25.31 5.83
C GLY A 429 -1.94 25.50 6.29
N ALA A 430 -2.27 26.68 6.81
CA ALA A 430 -3.62 27.00 7.26
C ALA A 430 -4.66 26.96 6.11
N VAL A 431 -4.28 27.41 4.91
CA VAL A 431 -5.13 27.28 3.69
C VAL A 431 -5.41 25.81 3.39
N SER A 432 -4.38 24.95 3.45
CA SER A 432 -4.52 23.52 3.22
C SER A 432 -5.48 22.88 4.23
N ILE A 433 -5.39 23.23 5.52
CA ILE A 433 -6.32 22.76 6.56
C ILE A 433 -7.76 23.14 6.23
N GLY A 434 -8.01 24.40 5.85
CA GLY A 434 -9.36 24.84 5.46
C GLY A 434 -9.90 24.10 4.23
N ARG A 435 -9.07 23.94 3.19
CA ARG A 435 -9.45 23.25 1.94
C ARG A 435 -9.68 21.76 2.14
N ARG A 436 -8.98 21.11 3.07
CA ARG A 436 -9.22 19.70 3.41
C ARG A 436 -10.60 19.47 4.01
N LEU A 437 -11.13 20.43 4.76
CA LEU A 437 -12.52 20.35 5.22
C LEU A 437 -13.49 20.48 4.05
N MET A 438 -13.19 21.35 3.08
CA MET A 438 -14.03 21.55 1.90
C MET A 438 -14.05 20.31 1.00
N ASP A 439 -12.86 19.79 0.64
CA ASP A 439 -12.70 18.55 -0.13
C ASP A 439 -11.32 17.92 0.15
N PRO A 440 -11.26 16.85 0.98
CA PRO A 440 -10.01 16.15 1.31
C PRO A 440 -9.29 15.61 0.07
N LEU A 441 -10.02 14.99 -0.86
CA LEU A 441 -9.44 14.42 -2.07
C LEU A 441 -8.76 15.48 -2.94
N ALA A 442 -9.45 16.58 -3.22
CA ALA A 442 -8.97 17.66 -4.09
C ALA A 442 -7.70 18.32 -3.53
N GLU A 443 -7.55 18.36 -2.22
CA GLU A 443 -6.37 18.96 -1.57
C GLU A 443 -5.20 17.96 -1.40
N LEU A 444 -5.48 16.73 -0.94
CA LEU A 444 -4.44 15.74 -0.65
C LEU A 444 -3.70 15.24 -1.90
N VAL A 445 -4.35 15.24 -3.07
CA VAL A 445 -3.68 14.86 -4.34
C VAL A 445 -2.59 15.83 -4.80
N LYS A 446 -2.46 17.00 -4.16
CA LYS A 446 -1.42 18.00 -4.47
C LYS A 446 -0.04 17.63 -3.94
N ILE A 447 0.04 16.66 -3.04
CA ILE A 447 1.29 16.19 -2.42
C ILE A 447 1.55 14.73 -2.80
N ASP A 448 2.82 14.33 -2.72
CA ASP A 448 3.19 12.93 -2.91
C ASP A 448 2.46 12.07 -1.86
N PRO A 449 1.71 11.02 -2.25
CA PRO A 449 0.99 10.17 -1.31
C PRO A 449 1.86 9.57 -0.20
N LYS A 450 3.15 9.33 -0.44
CA LYS A 450 4.10 8.89 0.59
C LYS A 450 4.36 9.93 1.69
N SER A 451 4.01 11.18 1.45
CA SER A 451 4.17 12.27 2.43
C SER A 451 2.95 12.41 3.34
N ILE A 452 1.89 11.65 3.08
CA ILE A 452 0.73 11.56 3.96
C ILE A 452 1.02 10.50 5.02
N GLY A 453 0.78 10.82 6.28
CA GLY A 453 0.96 9.88 7.40
C GLY A 453 -0.13 8.81 7.39
N VAL A 454 0.20 7.62 6.89
CA VAL A 454 -0.75 6.50 6.76
C VAL A 454 -0.40 5.29 7.62
N GLY A 455 0.72 5.34 8.35
CA GLY A 455 1.08 4.27 9.27
C GLY A 455 2.50 4.33 9.85
N GLN A 456 2.67 3.70 11.01
CA GLN A 456 3.88 3.78 11.83
C GLN A 456 5.16 3.27 11.15
N TYR A 457 5.06 2.27 10.26
CA TYR A 457 6.21 1.64 9.59
C TYR A 457 6.35 2.07 8.11
N GLN A 458 5.72 3.16 7.72
CA GLN A 458 5.70 3.64 6.34
C GLN A 458 7.11 3.85 5.74
N HIS A 459 8.08 4.26 6.56
CA HIS A 459 9.46 4.50 6.12
C HIS A 459 10.37 3.27 6.17
N ASP A 460 9.86 2.13 6.66
CA ASP A 460 10.63 0.88 6.81
C ASP A 460 10.33 -0.16 5.74
N VAL A 461 9.30 0.05 4.95
CA VAL A 461 8.92 -0.81 3.83
C VAL A 461 9.64 -0.38 2.54
N ASP A 462 9.58 -1.23 1.50
CA ASP A 462 10.08 -0.86 0.18
C ASP A 462 9.37 0.38 -0.36
N GLN A 463 10.14 1.44 -0.64
CA GLN A 463 9.59 2.75 -1.02
C GLN A 463 9.07 2.79 -2.46
N GLY A 464 9.52 1.88 -3.33
CA GLY A 464 9.03 1.73 -4.70
C GLY A 464 7.65 1.07 -4.71
N GLU A 465 7.53 -0.07 -4.01
CA GLU A 465 6.26 -0.78 -3.87
C GLU A 465 5.21 0.07 -3.12
N LEU A 466 5.63 0.78 -2.06
CA LEU A 466 4.76 1.71 -1.36
C LEU A 466 4.22 2.78 -2.30
N LYS A 467 5.09 3.47 -3.04
CA LYS A 467 4.68 4.53 -3.97
C LYS A 467 3.68 4.01 -4.98
N LYS A 468 3.98 2.87 -5.61
CA LYS A 468 3.11 2.25 -6.62
C LYS A 468 1.73 1.93 -6.05
N SER A 469 1.68 1.34 -4.85
CA SER A 469 0.42 1.00 -4.19
C SER A 469 -0.39 2.25 -3.84
N LEU A 470 0.25 3.29 -3.28
CA LEU A 470 -0.45 4.52 -2.92
C LEU A 470 -0.92 5.32 -4.15
N ASP A 471 -0.14 5.38 -5.22
CA ASP A 471 -0.56 6.02 -6.49
C ASP A 471 -1.79 5.33 -7.09
N MET A 472 -1.86 3.99 -7.06
CA MET A 472 -3.04 3.24 -7.49
C MET A 472 -4.28 3.58 -6.64
N VAL A 473 -4.12 3.75 -5.33
CA VAL A 473 -5.22 4.17 -4.45
C VAL A 473 -5.73 5.55 -4.81
N VAL A 474 -4.83 6.51 -5.05
CA VAL A 474 -5.22 7.87 -5.45
C VAL A 474 -6.00 7.83 -6.77
N GLU A 475 -5.48 7.11 -7.77
CA GLU A 475 -6.15 6.93 -9.06
C GLU A 475 -7.54 6.32 -8.89
N SER A 476 -7.67 5.25 -8.11
CA SER A 476 -8.93 4.60 -7.79
C SER A 476 -9.93 5.58 -7.15
N CYS A 477 -9.51 6.31 -6.11
CA CYS A 477 -10.38 7.27 -5.40
C CYS A 477 -10.86 8.40 -6.31
N VAL A 478 -9.96 9.00 -7.11
CA VAL A 478 -10.28 10.09 -8.03
C VAL A 478 -11.32 9.64 -9.06
N ASN A 479 -11.15 8.46 -9.64
CA ASN A 479 -12.05 7.93 -10.66
C ASN A 479 -13.39 7.41 -10.07
N THR A 480 -13.39 6.97 -8.81
CA THR A 480 -14.61 6.58 -8.09
C THR A 480 -15.51 7.80 -7.81
N VAL A 481 -14.92 8.88 -7.29
CA VAL A 481 -15.66 10.13 -6.99
C VAL A 481 -16.07 10.85 -8.27
N GLY A 482 -15.21 10.84 -9.28
CA GLY A 482 -15.36 11.65 -10.49
C GLY A 482 -14.93 13.10 -10.28
N VAL A 483 -14.57 13.78 -11.34
CA VAL A 483 -13.88 15.07 -11.28
C VAL A 483 -14.63 16.15 -12.05
N ASN A 484 -14.89 17.27 -11.40
CA ASN A 484 -15.47 18.44 -12.08
C ASN A 484 -14.42 19.08 -13.01
N LEU A 485 -14.64 19.01 -14.31
CA LEU A 485 -13.72 19.47 -15.35
C LEU A 485 -13.40 20.97 -15.24
N ASN A 486 -14.37 21.76 -14.77
CA ASN A 486 -14.24 23.22 -14.73
C ASN A 486 -13.55 23.76 -13.47
N THR A 487 -13.50 22.99 -12.38
CA THR A 487 -12.92 23.44 -11.11
C THR A 487 -11.65 22.67 -10.70
N ALA A 488 -11.44 21.49 -11.27
CA ALA A 488 -10.34 20.62 -10.88
C ALA A 488 -8.96 21.24 -11.13
N SER A 489 -8.05 21.04 -10.18
CA SER A 489 -6.64 21.39 -10.33
C SER A 489 -5.94 20.46 -11.33
N ARG A 490 -4.80 20.90 -11.87
CA ARG A 490 -3.95 20.03 -12.72
C ARG A 490 -3.53 18.75 -11.97
N HIS A 491 -3.31 18.83 -10.67
CA HIS A 491 -2.90 17.71 -9.83
C HIS A 491 -4.02 16.67 -9.69
N LEU A 492 -5.27 17.09 -9.57
CA LEU A 492 -6.41 16.18 -9.54
C LEU A 492 -6.65 15.55 -10.92
N LEU A 493 -6.56 16.33 -11.98
CA LEU A 493 -6.78 15.85 -13.36
C LEU A 493 -5.75 14.79 -13.80
N MET A 494 -4.51 14.86 -13.33
CA MET A 494 -3.49 13.87 -13.73
C MET A 494 -3.76 12.44 -13.23
N TYR A 495 -4.62 12.26 -12.22
CA TYR A 495 -5.06 10.95 -11.73
C TYR A 495 -6.36 10.47 -12.39
N VAL A 496 -6.96 11.25 -13.28
CA VAL A 496 -8.12 10.80 -14.06
C VAL A 496 -7.65 9.80 -15.11
N SER A 497 -8.34 8.66 -15.19
CA SER A 497 -8.05 7.60 -16.16
C SER A 497 -7.75 8.14 -17.57
N GLY A 498 -6.67 7.70 -18.18
CA GLY A 498 -6.28 8.12 -19.52
C GLY A 498 -5.65 9.51 -19.64
N LEU A 499 -5.56 10.29 -18.56
CA LEU A 499 -4.85 11.56 -18.51
C LEU A 499 -3.43 11.39 -17.93
N ASN A 500 -2.59 12.37 -18.18
CA ASN A 500 -1.24 12.50 -17.64
C ASN A 500 -0.92 13.96 -17.32
N ALA A 501 0.22 14.24 -16.74
CA ALA A 501 0.61 15.60 -16.34
C ALA A 501 0.52 16.61 -17.50
N THR A 502 0.88 16.21 -18.72
CA THR A 502 0.82 17.10 -19.91
C THR A 502 -0.62 17.38 -20.33
N THR A 503 -1.46 16.36 -20.44
CA THR A 503 -2.87 16.52 -20.83
C THR A 503 -3.66 17.25 -19.75
N ALA A 504 -3.41 16.99 -18.47
CA ALA A 504 -4.00 17.73 -17.35
C ALA A 504 -3.65 19.22 -17.39
N LYS A 505 -2.39 19.57 -17.64
CA LYS A 505 -1.96 20.96 -17.85
C LYS A 505 -2.68 21.61 -19.04
N ASN A 506 -2.74 20.93 -20.18
CA ASN A 506 -3.38 21.43 -21.38
C ASN A 506 -4.90 21.67 -21.19
N ILE A 507 -5.58 20.85 -20.39
CA ILE A 507 -6.99 21.05 -20.02
C ILE A 507 -7.15 22.35 -19.23
N VAL A 508 -6.29 22.60 -18.23
CA VAL A 508 -6.35 23.83 -17.44
C VAL A 508 -6.07 25.05 -18.32
N GLU A 509 -5.03 25.03 -19.15
CA GLU A 509 -4.71 26.12 -20.08
C GLU A 509 -5.82 26.38 -21.11
N TYR A 510 -6.47 25.32 -21.59
CA TYR A 510 -7.60 25.44 -22.51
C TYR A 510 -8.76 26.19 -21.84
N ARG A 511 -9.10 25.82 -20.62
CA ARG A 511 -10.17 26.45 -19.81
C ARG A 511 -9.88 27.91 -19.50
N GLU A 512 -8.63 28.25 -19.20
CA GLU A 512 -8.21 29.65 -18.96
C GLU A 512 -8.33 30.52 -20.21
N LYS A 513 -8.03 29.96 -21.38
CA LYS A 513 -8.07 30.71 -22.66
C LYS A 513 -9.45 30.80 -23.28
N ASN A 514 -10.28 29.75 -23.15
CA ASN A 514 -11.56 29.61 -23.88
C ASN A 514 -12.79 29.69 -22.97
N GLY A 515 -12.59 29.80 -21.65
CA GLY A 515 -13.68 29.73 -20.68
C GLY A 515 -14.03 28.29 -20.28
N ALA A 516 -15.07 28.14 -19.47
CA ALA A 516 -15.54 26.87 -18.98
C ALA A 516 -15.99 25.91 -20.08
N PHE A 517 -15.74 24.62 -19.91
CA PHE A 517 -16.30 23.59 -20.78
C PHE A 517 -17.81 23.47 -20.61
N HIS A 518 -18.53 23.37 -21.71
CA HIS A 518 -19.98 23.19 -21.75
C HIS A 518 -20.42 21.81 -22.20
N SER A 519 -19.47 20.99 -22.68
CA SER A 519 -19.69 19.61 -23.05
C SER A 519 -18.40 18.78 -22.97
N ARG A 520 -18.51 17.48 -22.70
CA ARG A 520 -17.37 16.55 -22.78
C ARG A 520 -16.74 16.49 -24.18
N ALA A 521 -17.52 16.73 -25.23
CA ALA A 521 -17.04 16.73 -26.60
C ALA A 521 -15.97 17.81 -26.85
N GLU A 522 -15.99 18.91 -26.10
CA GLU A 522 -14.97 19.97 -26.20
C GLU A 522 -13.57 19.53 -25.77
N LEU A 523 -13.45 18.47 -24.96
CA LEU A 523 -12.15 17.86 -24.62
C LEU A 523 -11.36 17.43 -25.87
N LYS A 524 -12.04 17.07 -26.96
CA LYS A 524 -11.39 16.71 -28.23
C LYS A 524 -10.61 17.88 -28.87
N LYS A 525 -10.85 19.12 -28.43
CA LYS A 525 -10.15 20.33 -28.87
C LYS A 525 -8.90 20.60 -28.04
N VAL A 526 -8.71 19.89 -26.93
CA VAL A 526 -7.55 20.06 -26.05
C VAL A 526 -6.31 19.45 -26.72
N GLN A 527 -5.23 20.20 -26.77
CA GLN A 527 -3.97 19.76 -27.38
C GLN A 527 -3.43 18.48 -26.70
N ARG A 528 -2.97 17.51 -27.50
CA ARG A 528 -2.43 16.20 -27.07
C ARG A 528 -3.45 15.26 -26.38
N LEU A 529 -4.71 15.61 -26.33
CA LEU A 529 -5.76 14.72 -25.85
C LEU A 529 -6.34 13.95 -27.05
N GLY A 530 -5.73 12.79 -27.34
CA GLY A 530 -6.12 11.94 -28.46
C GLY A 530 -7.41 11.15 -28.22
N PRO A 531 -7.93 10.46 -29.25
CA PRO A 531 -9.17 9.69 -29.15
C PRO A 531 -9.16 8.64 -28.03
N VAL A 532 -8.05 7.92 -27.86
CA VAL A 532 -7.91 6.90 -26.80
C VAL A 532 -8.00 7.53 -25.40
N ALA A 533 -7.28 8.62 -25.17
CA ALA A 533 -7.33 9.35 -23.91
C ALA A 533 -8.73 9.91 -23.63
N PHE A 534 -9.41 10.44 -24.67
CA PHE A 534 -10.79 10.90 -24.56
C PHE A 534 -11.74 9.79 -24.10
N VAL A 535 -11.67 8.61 -24.75
CA VAL A 535 -12.51 7.47 -24.37
C VAL A 535 -12.25 7.08 -22.92
N GLN A 536 -11.00 7.02 -22.49
CA GLN A 536 -10.71 6.61 -21.11
C GLN A 536 -11.10 7.65 -20.04
N CYS A 537 -10.98 8.95 -20.32
CA CYS A 537 -11.21 9.98 -19.31
C CYS A 537 -12.66 10.48 -19.25
N ALA A 538 -13.39 10.45 -20.37
CA ALA A 538 -14.65 11.19 -20.51
C ALA A 538 -15.73 10.78 -19.48
N GLY A 539 -15.81 9.49 -19.13
CA GLY A 539 -16.78 8.99 -18.15
C GLY A 539 -16.51 9.44 -16.70
N PHE A 540 -15.28 9.82 -16.40
CA PHE A 540 -14.85 10.25 -15.06
C PHE A 540 -14.85 11.79 -14.88
N LEU A 541 -14.95 12.54 -15.97
CA LEU A 541 -15.00 14.00 -15.96
C LEU A 541 -16.46 14.47 -16.01
N ARG A 542 -16.85 15.37 -15.13
CA ARG A 542 -18.21 15.89 -14.98
C ARG A 542 -18.26 17.39 -15.25
N ILE A 543 -19.36 17.83 -15.82
CA ILE A 543 -19.60 19.24 -16.15
C ILE A 543 -20.99 19.64 -15.58
N PRO A 544 -21.05 20.14 -14.34
CA PRO A 544 -22.30 20.62 -13.77
C PRO A 544 -22.93 21.67 -14.64
N GLY A 545 -24.25 21.55 -14.88
CA GLY A 545 -24.99 22.48 -15.74
C GLY A 545 -24.68 22.38 -17.23
N ALA A 546 -24.07 21.28 -17.70
CA ALA A 546 -23.78 21.06 -19.12
C ALA A 546 -25.03 21.12 -20.02
N ARG A 547 -24.82 21.38 -21.32
CA ARG A 547 -25.87 21.35 -22.33
C ARG A 547 -26.54 19.98 -22.42
N ASN A 548 -25.75 18.92 -22.40
CA ASN A 548 -26.21 17.53 -22.27
C ASN A 548 -26.17 17.14 -20.79
N PRO A 549 -27.34 16.83 -20.15
CA PRO A 549 -27.34 16.46 -18.72
C PRO A 549 -26.53 15.21 -18.40
N LEU A 550 -26.27 14.34 -19.37
CA LEU A 550 -25.40 13.16 -19.18
C LEU A 550 -23.92 13.53 -18.97
N ASP A 551 -23.49 14.72 -19.37
CA ASP A 551 -22.13 15.21 -19.14
C ASP A 551 -21.88 15.52 -17.65
N ASP A 552 -22.94 15.62 -16.83
CA ASP A 552 -22.87 15.73 -15.37
C ASP A 552 -23.18 14.39 -14.66
N SER A 553 -22.89 13.29 -15.29
CA SER A 553 -23.13 11.95 -14.76
C SER A 553 -21.92 11.03 -14.98
N ALA A 554 -21.93 9.83 -14.41
CA ALA A 554 -20.93 8.82 -14.71
C ALA A 554 -21.28 7.95 -15.92
N VAL A 555 -22.33 8.27 -16.66
CA VAL A 555 -22.65 7.57 -17.93
C VAL A 555 -21.57 7.90 -18.96
N HIS A 556 -21.00 6.85 -19.56
CA HIS A 556 -19.98 7.01 -20.57
C HIS A 556 -20.57 7.54 -21.89
N PRO A 557 -19.87 8.43 -22.64
CA PRO A 557 -20.36 8.95 -23.91
C PRO A 557 -20.77 7.88 -24.95
N GLU A 558 -20.10 6.74 -24.94
CA GLU A 558 -20.46 5.59 -25.81
C GLU A 558 -21.90 5.05 -25.55
N SER A 559 -22.44 5.27 -24.36
CA SER A 559 -23.77 4.82 -23.95
C SER A 559 -24.85 5.91 -24.05
N TYR A 560 -24.53 7.12 -24.52
CA TYR A 560 -25.52 8.21 -24.60
C TYR A 560 -26.71 7.87 -25.50
N ASP A 561 -26.47 7.20 -26.60
CA ASP A 561 -27.54 6.86 -27.56
C ASP A 561 -28.54 5.86 -26.97
N ILE A 562 -28.10 5.00 -26.05
CA ILE A 562 -28.98 4.08 -25.33
C ILE A 562 -29.91 4.87 -24.41
N VAL A 563 -29.37 5.85 -23.66
CA VAL A 563 -30.18 6.68 -22.76
C VAL A 563 -31.15 7.55 -23.55
N LYS A 564 -30.73 8.11 -24.70
CA LYS A 564 -31.64 8.84 -25.62
C LYS A 564 -32.76 7.94 -26.13
N ARG A 565 -32.45 6.68 -26.47
CA ARG A 565 -33.49 5.72 -26.90
C ARG A 565 -34.44 5.39 -25.77
N MET A 566 -33.94 5.19 -24.53
CA MET A 566 -34.80 5.03 -23.35
C MET A 566 -35.76 6.18 -23.14
N ALA A 567 -35.27 7.43 -23.28
CA ALA A 567 -36.07 8.63 -23.16
C ALA A 567 -37.13 8.71 -24.29
N ALA A 568 -36.72 8.46 -25.54
CA ALA A 568 -37.63 8.48 -26.70
C ALA A 568 -38.73 7.41 -26.58
N ASP A 569 -38.43 6.21 -26.14
CA ASP A 569 -39.41 5.12 -25.93
C ASP A 569 -40.43 5.48 -24.82
N LYS A 570 -40.09 6.39 -23.92
CA LYS A 570 -40.98 6.95 -22.89
C LYS A 570 -41.63 8.26 -23.29
N GLY A 571 -41.36 8.74 -24.50
CA GLY A 571 -41.92 9.99 -25.00
C GLY A 571 -41.44 11.25 -24.26
N CYS A 572 -40.23 11.24 -23.71
CA CYS A 572 -39.68 12.33 -22.90
C CYS A 572 -38.25 12.69 -23.34
N THR A 573 -37.76 13.84 -22.85
CA THR A 573 -36.35 14.23 -22.99
C THR A 573 -35.48 13.49 -21.98
N VAL A 574 -34.15 13.43 -22.21
CA VAL A 574 -33.21 12.85 -21.28
C VAL A 574 -33.26 13.56 -19.90
N ARG A 575 -33.46 14.86 -19.86
CA ARG A 575 -33.61 15.63 -18.62
C ARG A 575 -34.85 15.19 -17.84
N GLU A 576 -35.99 15.13 -18.51
CA GLU A 576 -37.25 14.68 -17.91
C GLU A 576 -37.14 13.23 -17.40
N LEU A 577 -36.42 12.35 -18.13
CA LEU A 577 -36.15 11.00 -17.69
C LEU A 577 -35.33 10.96 -16.41
N ILE A 578 -34.31 11.81 -16.28
CA ILE A 578 -33.47 11.93 -15.06
C ILE A 578 -34.30 12.42 -13.87
N ASP A 579 -35.16 13.42 -14.08
CA ASP A 579 -35.94 14.05 -13.01
C ASP A 579 -37.12 13.17 -12.55
N ASN A 580 -37.59 12.23 -13.37
CA ASN A 580 -38.77 11.40 -13.08
C ASN A 580 -38.43 9.96 -12.65
N LYS A 581 -38.34 9.76 -11.33
CA LYS A 581 -38.04 8.45 -10.73
C LYS A 581 -39.10 7.37 -11.01
N GLU A 582 -40.38 7.75 -11.13
CA GLU A 582 -41.44 6.77 -11.44
C GLU A 582 -41.32 6.26 -12.88
N MET A 583 -41.03 7.15 -13.82
CA MET A 583 -40.77 6.76 -15.19
C MET A 583 -39.57 5.84 -15.33
N GLN A 584 -38.49 6.08 -14.58
CA GLN A 584 -37.32 5.22 -14.55
C GLN A 584 -37.65 3.79 -14.10
N LYS A 585 -38.55 3.59 -13.16
CA LYS A 585 -39.00 2.25 -12.69
C LYS A 585 -39.72 1.45 -13.78
N THR A 586 -40.29 2.11 -14.76
CA THR A 586 -41.02 1.45 -15.87
C THR A 586 -40.12 1.01 -17.01
N ILE A 587 -38.82 1.31 -16.97
CA ILE A 587 -37.86 0.93 -18.01
C ILE A 587 -37.50 -0.56 -17.86
N ARG A 588 -37.70 -1.31 -18.93
CA ARG A 588 -37.31 -2.74 -19.03
C ARG A 588 -35.95 -2.82 -19.67
N LEU A 589 -34.91 -3.12 -18.85
CA LEU A 589 -33.52 -3.12 -19.29
C LEU A 589 -33.20 -4.18 -20.34
N ASP A 590 -33.90 -5.31 -20.29
CA ASP A 590 -33.77 -6.41 -21.25
C ASP A 590 -33.93 -5.96 -22.72
N GLN A 591 -34.71 -4.91 -22.97
CA GLN A 591 -34.98 -4.36 -24.32
C GLN A 591 -33.79 -3.56 -24.90
N TYR A 592 -32.84 -3.19 -24.07
CA TYR A 592 -31.70 -2.35 -24.45
C TYR A 592 -30.37 -3.13 -24.47
N VAL A 593 -30.41 -4.43 -24.18
CA VAL A 593 -29.25 -5.30 -24.31
C VAL A 593 -28.84 -5.40 -25.79
N SER A 594 -27.55 -5.30 -26.05
CA SER A 594 -26.93 -5.42 -27.37
C SER A 594 -25.59 -6.15 -27.26
N ASP A 595 -24.96 -6.45 -28.37
CA ASP A 595 -23.64 -7.09 -28.41
C ASP A 595 -22.55 -6.26 -27.69
N SER A 596 -22.72 -4.94 -27.62
CA SER A 596 -21.76 -4.01 -27.01
C SER A 596 -22.13 -3.58 -25.60
N VAL A 597 -23.39 -3.75 -25.18
CA VAL A 597 -23.89 -3.27 -23.88
C VAL A 597 -24.79 -4.34 -23.25
N GLY A 598 -24.32 -4.89 -22.16
CA GLY A 598 -25.04 -5.93 -21.40
C GLY A 598 -25.79 -5.36 -20.18
N MET A 599 -26.38 -6.28 -19.41
CA MET A 599 -27.12 -5.96 -18.18
C MET A 599 -26.26 -5.22 -17.13
N PRO A 600 -24.97 -5.53 -16.91
CA PRO A 600 -24.14 -4.80 -15.96
C PRO A 600 -24.06 -3.30 -16.27
N THR A 601 -23.75 -2.93 -17.52
CA THR A 601 -23.70 -1.51 -17.95
C THR A 601 -25.07 -0.85 -17.87
N LEU A 602 -26.14 -1.50 -18.26
CA LEU A 602 -27.50 -0.97 -18.18
C LEU A 602 -27.92 -0.71 -16.71
N THR A 603 -27.54 -1.60 -15.81
CA THR A 603 -27.79 -1.43 -14.37
C THR A 603 -27.03 -0.22 -13.80
N ASP A 604 -25.75 -0.06 -14.19
CA ASP A 604 -24.94 1.09 -13.79
C ASP A 604 -25.53 2.41 -14.35
N ILE A 605 -25.97 2.43 -15.62
CA ILE A 605 -26.65 3.57 -16.23
C ILE A 605 -27.90 3.94 -15.42
N MET A 606 -28.73 2.98 -15.08
CA MET A 606 -29.96 3.24 -14.32
C MET A 606 -29.68 3.71 -12.89
N ALA A 607 -28.64 3.17 -12.26
CA ALA A 607 -28.21 3.66 -10.93
C ALA A 607 -27.76 5.12 -10.99
N GLU A 608 -27.04 5.49 -12.05
CA GLU A 608 -26.58 6.86 -12.27
C GLU A 608 -27.71 7.82 -12.62
N LEU A 609 -28.66 7.40 -13.46
CA LEU A 609 -29.83 8.23 -13.79
C LEU A 609 -30.73 8.54 -12.58
N LYS A 610 -30.77 7.63 -11.59
CA LYS A 610 -31.52 7.86 -10.33
C LYS A 610 -30.92 8.97 -9.49
N ARG A 611 -29.63 9.19 -9.56
CA ARG A 611 -28.87 10.16 -8.76
C ARG A 611 -27.65 10.65 -9.55
N PRO A 612 -27.83 11.44 -10.62
CA PRO A 612 -26.74 11.86 -11.47
C PRO A 612 -25.75 12.73 -10.69
N GLY A 613 -24.47 12.53 -10.97
CA GLY A 613 -23.39 13.32 -10.40
C GLY A 613 -23.24 13.23 -8.88
N ARG A 614 -23.88 12.26 -8.22
CA ARG A 614 -23.78 12.11 -6.77
C ARG A 614 -22.36 11.76 -6.35
N ASP A 615 -21.84 12.55 -5.41
CA ASP A 615 -20.63 12.19 -4.67
C ASP A 615 -20.91 10.94 -3.81
N PRO A 616 -20.14 9.85 -3.94
CA PRO A 616 -20.35 8.65 -3.15
C PRO A 616 -19.96 8.81 -1.68
N ARG A 617 -19.24 9.88 -1.33
CA ARG A 617 -18.81 10.17 0.04
C ARG A 617 -19.99 10.58 0.92
N GLN A 618 -19.88 10.29 2.21
CA GLN A 618 -20.89 10.68 3.21
C GLN A 618 -20.85 12.19 3.49
N GLU A 619 -21.85 12.72 4.19
CA GLU A 619 -21.81 14.09 4.68
C GLU A 619 -20.91 14.16 5.93
N VAL A 620 -20.21 15.30 6.11
CA VAL A 620 -19.35 15.52 7.26
C VAL A 620 -20.18 15.78 8.52
N GLU A 621 -19.83 15.12 9.61
CA GLU A 621 -20.46 15.33 10.93
C GLU A 621 -19.48 15.97 11.91
N ALA A 622 -19.94 16.95 12.68
CA ALA A 622 -19.12 17.54 13.74
C ALA A 622 -19.01 16.57 14.92
N PHE A 623 -17.83 16.47 15.53
CA PHE A 623 -17.54 15.61 16.64
C PHE A 623 -17.16 16.40 17.91
N GLU A 624 -17.53 15.90 19.09
CA GLU A 624 -17.18 16.49 20.36
C GLU A 624 -16.63 15.43 21.32
N PHE A 625 -15.45 15.72 21.88
CA PHE A 625 -14.89 14.93 22.98
C PHE A 625 -15.67 15.14 24.28
N ASP A 626 -15.55 14.20 25.20
CA ASP A 626 -16.16 14.34 26.53
C ASP A 626 -15.49 15.50 27.29
N PRO A 627 -16.28 16.51 27.73
CA PRO A 627 -15.74 17.69 28.40
C PRO A 627 -15.13 17.41 29.78
N ARG A 628 -15.29 16.21 30.32
CA ARG A 628 -14.74 15.80 31.62
C ARG A 628 -13.31 15.25 31.53
N VAL A 629 -12.79 15.02 30.30
CA VAL A 629 -11.52 14.34 30.08
C VAL A 629 -10.58 15.24 29.31
N HIS A 630 -9.44 15.59 29.91
CA HIS A 630 -8.41 16.43 29.33
C HIS A 630 -7.01 15.81 29.36
N GLU A 631 -6.73 15.02 30.41
CA GLU A 631 -5.43 14.38 30.62
C GLU A 631 -5.60 12.89 30.91
N VAL A 632 -4.51 12.12 30.73
CA VAL A 632 -4.51 10.67 31.02
C VAL A 632 -4.90 10.38 32.48
N ALA A 633 -4.63 11.33 33.39
CA ALA A 633 -5.00 11.22 34.79
C ALA A 633 -6.52 11.25 35.05
N ASP A 634 -7.30 11.84 34.15
CA ASP A 634 -8.75 11.92 34.23
C ASP A 634 -9.45 10.61 33.87
N LEU A 635 -8.74 9.68 33.21
CA LEU A 635 -9.27 8.42 32.73
C LEU A 635 -9.43 7.43 33.87
N GLN A 636 -10.64 6.89 34.01
CA GLN A 636 -10.95 5.81 34.96
C GLN A 636 -11.40 4.56 34.19
N VAL A 637 -10.99 3.39 34.68
CA VAL A 637 -11.45 2.10 34.13
C VAL A 637 -12.96 2.01 34.19
N GLY A 638 -13.59 1.61 33.11
CA GLY A 638 -15.03 1.51 32.95
C GLY A 638 -15.71 2.75 32.36
N MET A 639 -15.01 3.90 32.20
CA MET A 639 -15.58 5.07 31.53
C MET A 639 -15.93 4.75 30.07
N LEU A 640 -17.11 5.19 29.63
CA LEU A 640 -17.51 5.25 28.22
C LEU A 640 -17.24 6.64 27.68
N LEU A 641 -16.42 6.72 26.65
CA LEU A 641 -15.97 7.97 26.07
C LEU A 641 -16.19 8.00 24.55
N PRO A 642 -16.67 9.12 24.00
CA PRO A 642 -16.62 9.35 22.57
C PRO A 642 -15.16 9.50 22.13
N GLY A 643 -14.81 8.92 20.99
CA GLY A 643 -13.46 9.00 20.44
C GLY A 643 -13.45 9.01 18.92
N ILE A 644 -12.30 9.38 18.37
CA ILE A 644 -12.04 9.36 16.92
C ILE A 644 -10.96 8.33 16.65
N VAL A 645 -11.18 7.45 15.68
CA VAL A 645 -10.16 6.52 15.22
C VAL A 645 -9.06 7.30 14.49
N THR A 646 -7.84 7.30 15.04
CA THR A 646 -6.69 8.05 14.51
C THR A 646 -5.78 7.21 13.64
N ASN A 647 -5.72 5.88 13.88
CA ASN A 647 -4.89 4.97 13.10
C ASN A 647 -5.46 3.56 13.17
N ILE A 648 -5.34 2.81 12.07
CA ILE A 648 -5.73 1.40 11.98
C ILE A 648 -4.50 0.57 11.64
N THR A 649 -4.34 -0.54 12.35
CA THR A 649 -3.23 -1.49 12.20
C THR A 649 -3.78 -2.91 12.12
N ALA A 650 -2.97 -3.87 11.71
CA ALA A 650 -3.39 -5.27 11.64
C ALA A 650 -3.78 -5.89 13.01
N PHE A 651 -3.36 -5.28 14.12
CA PHE A 651 -3.65 -5.77 15.48
C PHE A 651 -4.72 -4.98 16.22
N GLY A 652 -5.32 -3.97 15.59
CA GLY A 652 -6.38 -3.15 16.18
C GLY A 652 -6.37 -1.71 15.69
N CYS A 653 -7.06 -0.82 16.38
CA CYS A 653 -7.07 0.59 16.06
C CYS A 653 -6.67 1.45 17.26
N PHE A 654 -6.15 2.63 16.95
CA PHE A 654 -5.87 3.69 17.92
C PHE A 654 -7.02 4.68 17.89
N VAL A 655 -7.44 5.13 19.09
CA VAL A 655 -8.57 6.03 19.27
C VAL A 655 -8.15 7.19 20.16
N ASP A 656 -8.29 8.40 19.64
CA ASP A 656 -8.19 9.61 20.46
C ASP A 656 -9.49 9.80 21.25
N VAL A 657 -9.39 9.80 22.56
CA VAL A 657 -10.52 9.98 23.50
C VAL A 657 -10.49 11.34 24.19
N GLY A 658 -9.71 12.29 23.68
CA GLY A 658 -9.61 13.62 24.27
C GLY A 658 -8.42 13.80 25.22
N VAL A 659 -7.49 12.85 25.34
CA VAL A 659 -6.22 12.96 26.06
C VAL A 659 -5.05 12.98 25.08
N HIS A 660 -3.88 13.51 25.49
CA HIS A 660 -2.72 13.68 24.59
C HIS A 660 -2.06 12.37 24.11
N HIS A 661 -2.65 11.23 24.40
CA HIS A 661 -2.19 9.90 24.00
C HIS A 661 -3.36 9.08 23.49
N ASP A 662 -3.20 8.48 22.31
CA ASP A 662 -4.21 7.60 21.75
C ASP A 662 -4.30 6.30 22.53
N GLY A 663 -5.52 5.84 22.77
CA GLY A 663 -5.78 4.54 23.38
C GLY A 663 -5.84 3.44 22.31
N LEU A 664 -5.37 2.25 22.65
CA LEU A 664 -5.42 1.08 21.77
C LEU A 664 -6.68 0.27 22.00
N VAL A 665 -7.47 0.05 20.96
CA VAL A 665 -8.49 -1.00 20.90
C VAL A 665 -7.88 -2.19 20.17
N HIS A 666 -7.49 -3.23 20.90
CA HIS A 666 -6.95 -4.44 20.30
C HIS A 666 -7.99 -5.13 19.42
N ILE A 667 -7.57 -5.84 18.36
CA ILE A 667 -8.48 -6.51 17.40
C ILE A 667 -9.51 -7.41 18.08
N SER A 668 -9.16 -8.07 19.20
CA SER A 668 -10.09 -8.86 20.01
C SER A 668 -11.10 -8.04 20.81
N GLN A 669 -10.96 -6.73 20.88
CA GLN A 669 -11.82 -5.79 21.60
C GLN A 669 -12.66 -4.89 20.68
N LEU A 670 -12.58 -5.09 19.36
CA LEU A 670 -13.33 -4.32 18.37
C LEU A 670 -14.80 -4.69 18.27
N ALA A 671 -15.11 -5.98 18.41
CA ALA A 671 -16.47 -6.51 18.34
C ALA A 671 -16.60 -7.83 19.09
N ASP A 672 -17.85 -8.26 19.37
CA ASP A 672 -18.14 -9.53 20.03
C ASP A 672 -18.01 -10.76 19.12
N ARG A 673 -17.69 -10.56 17.87
CA ARG A 673 -17.38 -11.60 16.89
C ARG A 673 -15.88 -11.66 16.60
N TYR A 674 -15.44 -12.78 16.01
CA TYR A 674 -14.08 -12.86 15.49
C TYR A 674 -13.89 -11.86 14.33
N VAL A 675 -12.92 -10.97 14.46
CA VAL A 675 -12.54 -9.96 13.46
C VAL A 675 -11.21 -10.37 12.88
N LYS A 676 -11.15 -10.51 11.56
CA LYS A 676 -9.92 -10.86 10.85
C LYS A 676 -9.14 -9.61 10.47
N ASP A 677 -9.84 -8.59 10.04
CA ASP A 677 -9.29 -7.29 9.63
C ASP A 677 -10.04 -6.17 10.38
N PRO A 678 -9.35 -5.31 11.13
CA PRO A 678 -9.96 -4.16 11.80
C PRO A 678 -10.79 -3.25 10.88
N ASN A 679 -10.43 -3.13 9.60
CA ASN A 679 -11.17 -2.34 8.60
C ASN A 679 -12.60 -2.86 8.32
N GLU A 680 -12.92 -4.10 8.71
CA GLU A 680 -14.28 -4.63 8.65
C GLU A 680 -15.22 -4.02 9.70
N VAL A 681 -14.67 -3.41 10.75
CA VAL A 681 -15.42 -2.91 11.91
C VAL A 681 -15.30 -1.41 12.05
N VAL A 682 -14.12 -0.85 11.82
CA VAL A 682 -13.83 0.58 12.01
C VAL A 682 -13.20 1.19 10.76
N LYS A 683 -13.39 2.51 10.63
CA LYS A 683 -12.76 3.32 9.57
C LYS A 683 -11.93 4.43 10.21
N LEU A 684 -10.91 4.89 9.49
CA LEU A 684 -10.09 6.03 9.90
C LEU A 684 -10.99 7.27 10.05
N HIS A 685 -10.76 8.05 11.10
CA HIS A 685 -11.58 9.21 11.50
C HIS A 685 -13.04 8.91 11.82
N GLN A 686 -13.43 7.64 11.95
CA GLN A 686 -14.76 7.27 12.42
C GLN A 686 -14.95 7.70 13.89
N HIS A 687 -16.13 8.26 14.16
CA HIS A 687 -16.58 8.52 15.52
C HIS A 687 -17.01 7.21 16.17
N VAL A 688 -16.46 6.90 17.31
CA VAL A 688 -16.73 5.65 18.06
C VAL A 688 -16.97 5.94 19.53
N VAL A 689 -17.67 5.04 20.20
CA VAL A 689 -17.76 5.04 21.67
C VAL A 689 -16.92 3.89 22.19
N VAL A 690 -16.00 4.18 23.09
CA VAL A 690 -15.07 3.21 23.64
C VAL A 690 -15.14 3.19 25.17
N ARG A 691 -14.91 2.02 25.74
CA ARG A 691 -14.79 1.80 27.19
C ARG A 691 -13.31 1.72 27.57
N VAL A 692 -12.89 2.46 28.57
CA VAL A 692 -11.55 2.36 29.15
C VAL A 692 -11.42 1.04 29.91
N THR A 693 -10.49 0.18 29.52
CA THR A 693 -10.23 -1.12 30.15
C THR A 693 -9.02 -1.12 31.06
N GLU A 694 -7.98 -0.34 30.72
CA GLU A 694 -6.74 -0.23 31.50
C GLU A 694 -6.05 1.09 31.21
N VAL A 695 -5.42 1.68 32.23
CA VAL A 695 -4.61 2.90 32.11
C VAL A 695 -3.27 2.69 32.81
N ASP A 696 -2.17 2.65 32.05
CA ASP A 696 -0.82 2.67 32.57
C ASP A 696 -0.23 4.09 32.47
N GLN A 697 -0.41 4.86 33.54
CA GLN A 697 0.07 6.25 33.60
C GLN A 697 1.59 6.37 33.46
N ARG A 698 2.38 5.34 33.89
CA ARG A 698 3.85 5.38 33.82
C ARG A 698 4.37 5.23 32.40
N ARG A 699 3.67 4.42 31.59
CA ARG A 699 4.03 4.15 30.19
C ARG A 699 3.20 4.96 29.20
N GLY A 700 2.21 5.74 29.69
CA GLY A 700 1.26 6.47 28.83
C GLY A 700 0.42 5.54 27.95
N ARG A 701 0.19 4.28 28.38
CA ARG A 701 -0.59 3.31 27.59
C ARG A 701 -2.04 3.27 28.09
N ILE A 702 -2.99 3.38 27.17
CA ILE A 702 -4.42 3.32 27.41
C ILE A 702 -4.97 2.16 26.59
N SER A 703 -5.62 1.21 27.29
CA SER A 703 -6.32 0.11 26.63
C SER A 703 -7.81 0.40 26.60
N LEU A 704 -8.41 0.21 25.44
CA LEU A 704 -9.82 0.51 25.17
C LEU A 704 -10.56 -0.71 24.62
N SER A 705 -11.89 -0.73 24.75
CA SER A 705 -12.78 -1.74 24.18
C SER A 705 -13.98 -1.08 23.52
N MET A 706 -14.39 -1.61 22.38
CA MET A 706 -15.65 -1.26 21.70
C MET A 706 -16.75 -2.30 21.97
N LYS A 707 -16.46 -3.32 22.79
CA LYS A 707 -17.45 -4.31 23.20
C LYS A 707 -18.42 -3.72 24.22
N GLU A 708 -19.67 -4.15 24.14
CA GLU A 708 -20.73 -3.75 25.07
C GLU A 708 -20.49 -4.17 26.54
#